data_5c756f39ea98c04652b28dc9609cd132
#
_entry.id   5c756f39ea98c04652b28dc9609cd132
#
_cell.length_a   1.000
_cell.length_b   1.000
_cell.length_c   1.000
_cell.angle_alpha   90.00
_cell.angle_beta   90.00
_cell.angle_gamma   90.00
#
_symmetry.space_group_name_H-M   'P 1'
#
loop_
_entity.id
_entity.type
_entity.pdbx_description
1 polymer ?
#
loop_
_entity_poly.entity_id
_entity_poly.type
_entity_poly.pdbx_seq_one_letter_code
_entity_poly.pdbx_strand_id
1 'polypeptide(L)'
;MTQLSEVEFITAKMVQSLKRHNIVTVLDLLYSFPSKFEDYTIVPIDEIDDVTKTVSIAGIVQGKPSSLNVKSNLNMMKFNCDVDGERVKVTIFNRQFLRNKLNYGVYVRLTGKFDESKTKFTASEIAFNEFENAIQPVFNIKGIDDEKLLALKEKLYYEYRDEIVEDLPEEIIEKYNLIPINKAIKYINIPEELEQTSQAIKRIKFEELLKYQLKVKYMLYMRKNNPEGVAINFDNDKVNAFIKSLPYELTVDQKKALSEIFNDINSNYKMNRLLQGEVGSGKTVVSAISLYAVTTAGYQGAIMVPTEVLASQHYKTFSEYFKNTEIKVALLTSSINPKDKKIILEQLSNGEIDIVIGTHSLIQKDVEFKKLGLVVTDEEHRFGVKQRVSMVGKGYLIDHLKMSATPIPRTLAISLLGENDISIIKTLPGNRKEVITKYINYDNKNIVFDHMKKQIEEGHQVYVITPMIEESDVMDLQNALAVYERTKKYYEGFCEVGLIHGKLKPEEKDEVMRKFYNNEIQILVATSVIEVGVNVVNATTIVILDADRFGIAQLHQMRGRVRRSDDQAYCFMVSKSTVETSIKRMELVAETNDGFTLAEEDLMIRGAGDLFGEKQSGGVTFKMADLVVDSDILEIANKCADEMLENKKLFENKEYANLLECAKINYDTKKEMLE
;
A
#
# COMPACT_ATOMS: atom_id res chain seq x y z
N MET A 1 0.63 20.45 -30.75
CA MET A 1 1.19 20.88 -29.43
C MET A 1 2.41 21.72 -29.68
N THR A 2 2.36 22.98 -29.29
CA THR A 2 3.42 23.95 -29.51
C THR A 2 4.65 23.65 -28.64
N GLN A 3 5.85 23.63 -29.24
CA GLN A 3 7.11 23.42 -28.52
C GLN A 3 7.52 24.71 -27.79
N LEU A 4 8.06 24.58 -26.56
CA LEU A 4 8.56 25.74 -25.81
C LEU A 4 9.70 26.49 -26.54
N SER A 5 10.44 25.80 -27.42
CA SER A 5 11.49 26.38 -28.25
C SER A 5 10.96 27.27 -29.41
N GLU A 6 9.70 27.16 -29.74
CA GLU A 6 9.02 27.93 -30.79
C GLU A 6 8.38 29.20 -30.26
N VAL A 7 8.33 29.35 -28.92
CA VAL A 7 7.74 30.53 -28.27
C VAL A 7 8.77 31.63 -28.12
N GLU A 8 8.58 32.75 -28.84
CA GLU A 8 9.55 33.84 -28.99
C GLU A 8 10.01 34.48 -27.68
N PHE A 9 9.16 34.55 -26.66
CA PHE A 9 9.49 35.19 -25.38
C PHE A 9 10.15 34.24 -24.35
N ILE A 10 10.40 32.97 -24.69
CA ILE A 10 11.11 32.04 -23.82
C ILE A 10 12.59 31.98 -24.23
N THR A 11 13.47 32.24 -23.28
CA THR A 11 14.91 32.18 -23.54
C THR A 11 15.39 30.72 -23.70
N ALA A 12 16.37 30.52 -24.59
CA ALA A 12 16.97 29.19 -24.79
C ALA A 12 17.49 28.55 -23.49
N LYS A 13 17.99 29.36 -22.54
CA LYS A 13 18.41 28.90 -21.22
C LYS A 13 17.23 28.35 -20.41
N MET A 14 16.08 29.00 -20.46
CA MET A 14 14.85 28.56 -19.78
C MET A 14 14.34 27.26 -20.39
N VAL A 15 14.27 27.17 -21.72
CA VAL A 15 13.90 25.96 -22.45
C VAL A 15 14.80 24.77 -22.03
N GLN A 16 16.11 24.99 -21.96
CA GLN A 16 17.04 23.95 -21.57
C GLN A 16 16.87 23.52 -20.10
N SER A 17 16.54 24.45 -19.20
CA SER A 17 16.24 24.12 -17.80
C SER A 17 14.96 23.31 -17.68
N LEU A 18 13.88 23.68 -18.34
CA LEU A 18 12.60 22.98 -18.37
C LEU A 18 12.73 21.57 -18.98
N LYS A 19 13.52 21.44 -20.07
CA LYS A 19 13.76 20.14 -20.71
C LYS A 19 14.46 19.12 -19.79
N ARG A 20 15.30 19.56 -18.83
CA ARG A 20 15.90 18.68 -17.82
C ARG A 20 14.87 18.08 -16.88
N HIS A 21 13.69 18.68 -16.79
CA HIS A 21 12.55 18.20 -16.00
C HIS A 21 11.46 17.57 -16.88
N ASN A 22 11.80 17.15 -18.12
CA ASN A 22 10.88 16.56 -19.09
C ASN A 22 9.72 17.47 -19.50
N ILE A 23 9.87 18.80 -19.40
CA ILE A 23 8.91 19.80 -19.82
C ILE A 23 9.39 20.37 -21.18
N VAL A 24 8.71 20.00 -22.26
CA VAL A 24 9.15 20.27 -23.65
C VAL A 24 8.14 21.12 -24.41
N THR A 25 6.85 20.92 -24.15
CA THR A 25 5.75 21.65 -24.81
C THR A 25 5.13 22.71 -23.90
N VAL A 26 4.36 23.61 -24.46
CA VAL A 26 3.56 24.58 -23.71
C VAL A 26 2.60 23.89 -22.77
N LEU A 27 1.90 22.85 -23.25
CA LEU A 27 0.98 22.09 -22.43
C LEU A 27 1.70 21.34 -21.30
N ASP A 28 2.90 20.77 -21.53
CA ASP A 28 3.68 20.16 -20.44
C ASP A 28 3.91 21.16 -19.31
N LEU A 29 4.21 22.41 -19.65
CA LEU A 29 4.46 23.46 -18.68
C LEU A 29 3.17 23.89 -17.97
N LEU A 30 2.07 24.07 -18.66
CA LEU A 30 0.78 24.41 -18.06
C LEU A 30 0.25 23.30 -17.15
N TYR A 31 0.50 22.04 -17.48
CA TYR A 31 0.17 20.86 -16.69
C TYR A 31 1.28 20.44 -15.69
N SER A 32 2.32 21.25 -15.50
CA SER A 32 3.26 21.08 -14.40
C SER A 32 2.71 21.80 -13.17
N PHE A 33 2.10 21.06 -12.24
CA PHE A 33 1.40 21.65 -11.10
C PHE A 33 2.34 22.01 -9.94
N PRO A 34 1.96 22.98 -9.09
CA PRO A 34 2.73 23.33 -7.90
C PRO A 34 2.74 22.18 -6.89
N SER A 35 3.83 22.07 -6.15
CA SER A 35 3.97 21.09 -5.07
C SER A 35 3.15 21.47 -3.83
N LYS A 36 2.92 22.77 -3.62
CA LYS A 36 2.08 23.33 -2.56
C LYS A 36 1.60 24.73 -2.94
N PHE A 37 0.57 25.18 -2.23
CA PHE A 37 0.12 26.57 -2.26
C PHE A 37 0.43 27.22 -0.90
N GLU A 38 0.98 28.41 -0.91
CA GLU A 38 1.18 29.23 0.27
C GLU A 38 0.08 30.28 0.32
N ASP A 39 -0.68 30.30 1.40
CA ASP A 39 -1.77 31.23 1.62
C ASP A 39 -1.27 32.44 2.40
N TYR A 40 -1.30 33.58 1.74
CA TYR A 40 -0.92 34.87 2.30
C TYR A 40 -2.12 35.80 2.49
N THR A 41 -3.33 35.25 2.52
CA THR A 41 -4.54 36.02 2.78
C THR A 41 -4.42 36.74 4.13
N ILE A 42 -4.58 38.06 4.09
CA ILE A 42 -4.50 38.89 5.28
C ILE A 42 -5.77 38.66 6.11
N VAL A 43 -5.57 38.24 7.36
CA VAL A 43 -6.64 37.96 8.31
C VAL A 43 -6.62 39.04 9.38
N PRO A 44 -7.75 39.73 9.66
CA PRO A 44 -7.87 40.65 10.81
C PRO A 44 -7.58 39.95 12.13
N ILE A 45 -6.98 40.67 13.11
CA ILE A 45 -6.56 40.07 14.40
C ILE A 45 -7.75 39.48 15.16
N ASP A 46 -8.90 40.10 15.08
CA ASP A 46 -10.12 39.68 15.74
C ASP A 46 -10.73 38.39 15.16
N GLU A 47 -10.49 38.11 13.89
CA GLU A 47 -10.94 36.87 13.20
C GLU A 47 -10.01 35.66 13.41
N ILE A 48 -8.85 35.84 14.09
CA ILE A 48 -7.90 34.75 14.33
C ILE A 48 -8.36 33.92 15.54
N ASP A 49 -8.99 32.77 15.30
CA ASP A 49 -9.46 31.87 16.36
C ASP A 49 -8.34 30.97 16.93
N ASP A 50 -7.37 30.59 16.12
CA ASP A 50 -6.32 29.63 16.47
C ASP A 50 -4.92 30.23 16.27
N VAL A 51 -4.32 30.68 17.37
CA VAL A 51 -2.98 31.29 17.40
C VAL A 51 -1.83 30.31 17.08
N THR A 52 -2.11 28.99 17.08
CA THR A 52 -1.11 27.97 16.76
C THR A 52 -0.88 27.83 15.27
N LYS A 53 -1.85 28.26 14.45
CA LYS A 53 -1.76 28.27 12.99
C LYS A 53 -0.88 29.41 12.49
N THR A 54 -0.28 29.20 11.34
CA THR A 54 0.43 30.26 10.61
C THR A 54 -0.60 31.12 9.91
N VAL A 55 -0.57 32.43 10.14
CA VAL A 55 -1.49 33.42 9.55
C VAL A 55 -0.68 34.56 8.93
N SER A 56 -1.30 35.28 7.97
CA SER A 56 -0.75 36.51 7.43
C SER A 56 -1.54 37.70 7.95
N ILE A 57 -0.84 38.71 8.46
CA ILE A 57 -1.39 39.98 8.90
C ILE A 57 -0.71 41.14 8.14
N ALA A 58 -1.34 42.26 8.03
CA ALA A 58 -0.76 43.44 7.42
C ALA A 58 -0.81 44.65 8.37
N GLY A 59 0.20 45.49 8.31
CA GLY A 59 0.24 46.64 9.17
C GLY A 59 1.37 47.61 8.84
N ILE A 60 1.43 48.70 9.59
CA ILE A 60 2.38 49.80 9.41
C ILE A 60 3.47 49.69 10.45
N VAL A 61 4.72 49.68 10.02
CA VAL A 61 5.89 49.63 10.92
C VAL A 61 5.95 50.90 11.79
N GLN A 62 6.01 50.69 13.09
CA GLN A 62 6.11 51.74 14.11
C GLN A 62 7.54 51.81 14.70
N GLY A 63 8.35 52.74 14.19
CA GLY A 63 9.71 52.95 14.68
C GLY A 63 10.80 52.13 13.99
N LYS A 64 12.02 52.24 14.48
CA LYS A 64 13.19 51.51 13.92
C LYS A 64 13.34 50.12 14.54
N PRO A 65 13.70 49.09 13.76
CA PRO A 65 13.93 47.76 14.30
C PRO A 65 15.19 47.68 15.16
N SER A 66 15.08 46.94 16.27
CA SER A 66 16.21 46.58 17.12
C SER A 66 16.71 45.16 16.77
N SER A 67 18.03 45.00 16.72
CA SER A 67 18.66 43.70 16.45
C SER A 67 19.45 43.21 17.63
N LEU A 68 19.31 41.94 17.97
CA LEU A 68 20.01 41.25 19.05
C LEU A 68 20.60 39.94 18.53
N ASN A 69 21.88 39.70 18.83
CA ASN A 69 22.52 38.42 18.59
C ASN A 69 22.24 37.51 19.78
N VAL A 70 21.46 36.44 19.57
CA VAL A 70 21.06 35.51 20.64
C VAL A 70 22.08 34.38 20.82
N LYS A 71 22.62 33.85 19.71
CA LYS A 71 23.70 32.84 19.65
C LYS A 71 24.55 33.09 18.39
N SER A 72 25.69 32.39 18.26
CA SER A 72 26.63 32.55 17.13
C SER A 72 25.99 32.47 15.73
N ASN A 73 24.87 31.77 15.59
CA ASN A 73 24.12 31.59 14.29
C ASN A 73 22.66 32.04 14.35
N LEU A 74 22.21 32.71 15.42
CA LEU A 74 20.82 33.12 15.59
C LEU A 74 20.74 34.63 15.87
N ASN A 75 20.38 35.38 14.85
CA ASN A 75 20.12 36.81 14.95
C ASN A 75 18.61 37.05 15.03
N MET A 76 18.20 37.84 15.99
CA MET A 76 16.80 38.21 16.22
C MET A 76 16.63 39.70 16.00
N MET A 77 15.65 40.09 15.22
CA MET A 77 15.23 41.44 14.98
C MET A 77 13.83 41.67 15.55
N LYS A 78 13.61 42.76 16.27
CA LYS A 78 12.30 43.12 16.84
C LYS A 78 11.92 44.52 16.41
N PHE A 79 10.64 44.69 16.07
CA PHE A 79 10.02 45.98 15.78
C PHE A 79 8.54 45.95 16.19
N ASN A 80 7.90 47.12 16.24
CA ASN A 80 6.48 47.22 16.47
C ASN A 80 5.76 47.47 15.13
N CYS A 81 4.62 46.90 14.99
CA CYS A 81 3.73 47.08 13.82
C CYS A 81 2.36 47.47 14.33
N ASP A 82 1.71 48.42 13.67
CA ASP A 82 0.30 48.74 13.88
C ASP A 82 -0.50 47.89 12.93
N VAL A 83 -1.28 46.97 13.45
CA VAL A 83 -2.14 46.05 12.73
C VAL A 83 -3.57 46.26 13.19
N ASP A 84 -4.46 46.66 12.34
CA ASP A 84 -5.89 46.93 12.63
C ASP A 84 -6.10 47.94 13.80
N GLY A 85 -5.12 48.86 14.02
CA GLY A 85 -5.15 49.81 15.12
C GLY A 85 -4.56 49.27 16.44
N GLU A 86 -4.14 48.02 16.45
CA GLU A 86 -3.49 47.38 17.57
C GLU A 86 -1.93 47.35 17.43
N ARG A 87 -1.25 47.57 18.54
CA ARG A 87 0.21 47.51 18.54
C ARG A 87 0.73 46.12 18.77
N VAL A 88 1.22 45.48 17.71
CA VAL A 88 1.81 44.16 17.73
C VAL A 88 3.34 44.22 17.77
N LYS A 89 3.96 43.45 18.69
CA LYS A 89 5.41 43.31 18.76
C LYS A 89 5.89 42.18 17.85
N VAL A 90 6.52 42.53 16.75
CA VAL A 90 7.00 41.55 15.76
C VAL A 90 8.44 41.12 16.09
N THR A 91 8.65 39.79 15.98
CA THR A 91 10.00 39.20 16.08
C THR A 91 10.29 38.41 14.82
N ILE A 92 11.46 38.60 14.21
CA ILE A 92 11.90 37.82 13.05
C ILE A 92 13.35 37.36 13.24
N PHE A 93 13.66 36.17 12.76
CA PHE A 93 14.98 35.55 12.91
C PHE A 93 15.75 35.52 11.59
N ASN A 94 17.09 35.72 11.67
CA ASN A 94 18.06 35.59 10.57
C ASN A 94 17.77 36.44 9.31
N ARG A 95 17.06 37.58 9.44
CA ARG A 95 16.69 38.49 8.34
C ARG A 95 17.27 39.91 8.54
N GLN A 96 18.50 40.03 9.00
CA GLN A 96 19.14 41.35 9.28
C GLN A 96 19.24 42.27 8.07
N PHE A 97 19.32 41.72 6.85
CA PHE A 97 19.37 42.49 5.62
C PHE A 97 18.09 43.31 5.38
N LEU A 98 16.96 42.98 6.03
CA LEU A 98 15.71 43.73 5.96
C LEU A 98 15.70 44.98 6.86
N ARG A 99 16.70 45.16 7.76
CA ARG A 99 16.73 46.27 8.74
C ARG A 99 16.57 47.65 8.09
N ASN A 100 17.21 47.86 6.97
CA ASN A 100 17.17 49.14 6.26
C ASN A 100 15.87 49.40 5.48
N LYS A 101 15.07 48.36 5.27
CA LYS A 101 13.76 48.45 4.60
C LYS A 101 12.61 48.67 5.59
N LEU A 102 12.79 48.30 6.88
CA LEU A 102 11.78 48.42 7.93
C LEU A 102 11.85 49.79 8.62
N ASN A 103 11.46 50.86 7.93
CA ASN A 103 11.37 52.19 8.44
C ASN A 103 9.96 52.54 8.94
N TYR A 104 9.86 53.58 9.79
CA TYR A 104 8.56 54.10 10.22
C TYR A 104 7.67 54.41 9.04
N GLY A 105 6.39 53.97 9.10
CA GLY A 105 5.38 54.23 8.09
C GLY A 105 5.40 53.23 6.94
N VAL A 106 6.33 52.28 6.91
CA VAL A 106 6.34 51.25 5.83
C VAL A 106 5.21 50.24 6.09
N TYR A 107 4.40 49.98 5.06
CA TYR A 107 3.37 48.95 5.09
C TYR A 107 3.98 47.59 4.76
N VAL A 108 3.70 46.60 5.61
CA VAL A 108 4.25 45.25 5.50
C VAL A 108 3.18 44.20 5.69
N ARG A 109 3.29 43.10 4.96
CA ARG A 109 2.60 41.83 5.24
C ARG A 109 3.58 40.95 6.03
N LEU A 110 3.08 40.38 7.11
CA LEU A 110 3.82 39.51 8.03
C LEU A 110 3.15 38.15 8.04
N THR A 111 3.87 37.09 7.71
CA THR A 111 3.36 35.71 7.81
C THR A 111 4.07 35.02 8.98
N GLY A 112 3.29 34.40 9.89
CA GLY A 112 3.85 33.80 11.08
C GLY A 112 2.80 33.38 12.09
N LYS A 113 3.16 33.40 13.38
CA LYS A 113 2.27 32.95 14.47
C LYS A 113 2.20 33.98 15.58
N PHE A 114 1.02 34.10 16.16
CA PHE A 114 0.83 34.88 17.38
C PHE A 114 1.19 34.10 18.64
N ASP A 115 1.47 34.83 19.72
CA ASP A 115 1.41 34.27 21.07
C ASP A 115 -0.05 34.22 21.56
N GLU A 116 -0.30 33.52 22.66
CA GLU A 116 -1.66 33.36 23.25
C GLU A 116 -2.37 34.70 23.51
N SER A 117 -1.63 35.75 23.76
CA SER A 117 -2.15 37.10 24.05
C SER A 117 -2.43 37.94 22.80
N LYS A 118 -2.13 37.44 21.61
CA LYS A 118 -2.18 38.17 20.32
C LYS A 118 -1.41 39.49 20.30
N THR A 119 -0.48 39.69 21.23
CA THR A 119 0.33 40.93 21.33
C THR A 119 1.74 40.81 20.76
N LYS A 120 2.22 39.55 20.58
CA LYS A 120 3.53 39.27 19.99
C LYS A 120 3.33 38.34 18.80
N PHE A 121 3.98 38.69 17.71
CA PHE A 121 3.94 37.96 16.46
C PHE A 121 5.36 37.48 16.07
N THR A 122 5.52 36.20 15.87
CA THR A 122 6.78 35.65 15.36
C THR A 122 6.63 35.46 13.85
N ALA A 123 7.24 36.35 13.10
CA ALA A 123 7.19 36.33 11.64
C ALA A 123 8.24 35.35 11.08
N SER A 124 7.82 34.48 10.19
CA SER A 124 8.69 33.65 9.33
C SER A 124 9.01 34.38 8.03
N GLU A 125 8.09 35.26 7.57
CA GLU A 125 8.20 35.97 6.31
C GLU A 125 7.70 37.41 6.44
N ILE A 126 8.29 38.30 5.62
CA ILE A 126 7.88 39.71 5.49
C ILE A 126 7.87 40.06 4.00
N ALA A 127 6.76 40.63 3.54
CA ALA A 127 6.63 41.25 2.24
C ALA A 127 6.40 42.78 2.38
N PHE A 128 6.78 43.56 1.37
CA PHE A 128 6.73 45.01 1.39
C PHE A 128 5.85 45.51 0.24
N ASN A 129 5.11 46.58 0.47
CA ASN A 129 4.24 47.28 -0.48
C ASN A 129 2.98 46.50 -0.90
N GLU A 130 2.45 46.77 -2.09
CA GLU A 130 1.24 46.15 -2.61
C GLU A 130 1.42 44.63 -2.76
N PHE A 131 0.48 43.85 -2.22
CA PHE A 131 0.52 42.39 -2.21
C PHE A 131 -0.40 41.89 -3.33
N GLU A 132 0.18 41.49 -4.47
CA GLU A 132 -0.59 41.20 -5.68
C GLU A 132 -1.43 39.92 -5.59
N ASN A 133 -1.00 38.90 -4.89
CA ASN A 133 -1.75 37.64 -4.80
C ASN A 133 -1.72 37.07 -3.39
N ALA A 134 -2.91 36.76 -2.85
CA ALA A 134 -3.06 36.13 -1.54
C ALA A 134 -2.56 34.67 -1.54
N ILE A 135 -2.64 33.99 -2.68
CA ILE A 135 -2.25 32.59 -2.83
C ILE A 135 -1.08 32.51 -3.78
N GLN A 136 0.02 31.88 -3.36
CA GLN A 136 1.20 31.71 -4.20
C GLN A 136 1.49 30.23 -4.42
N PRO A 137 1.50 29.75 -5.69
CA PRO A 137 1.89 28.41 -6.03
C PRO A 137 3.41 28.24 -5.97
N VAL A 138 3.89 27.16 -5.34
CA VAL A 138 5.32 26.81 -5.21
C VAL A 138 5.62 25.57 -6.05
N PHE A 139 6.44 25.73 -7.09
CA PHE A 139 6.72 24.66 -8.05
C PHE A 139 7.96 23.83 -7.72
N ASN A 140 8.94 24.40 -7.01
CA ASN A 140 10.21 23.74 -6.65
C ASN A 140 11.00 23.16 -7.84
N ILE A 141 10.94 23.79 -9.03
CA ILE A 141 11.72 23.36 -10.18
C ILE A 141 13.16 23.89 -10.04
N LYS A 142 14.11 22.98 -9.84
CA LYS A 142 15.52 23.35 -9.63
C LYS A 142 16.08 24.22 -10.74
N GLY A 143 16.60 25.40 -10.37
CA GLY A 143 17.24 26.34 -11.28
C GLY A 143 16.29 27.32 -11.98
N ILE A 144 15.02 27.33 -11.61
CA ILE A 144 14.02 28.29 -12.06
C ILE A 144 13.40 28.95 -10.83
N ASP A 145 13.30 30.26 -10.89
CA ASP A 145 12.65 31.08 -9.88
C ASP A 145 11.14 31.00 -10.03
N ASP A 146 10.39 30.79 -8.93
CA ASP A 146 8.94 30.57 -8.97
C ASP A 146 8.17 31.80 -9.48
N GLU A 147 8.61 33.04 -9.17
CA GLU A 147 7.96 34.26 -9.68
C GLU A 147 8.08 34.33 -11.19
N LYS A 148 9.27 34.04 -11.74
CA LYS A 148 9.48 34.04 -13.20
C LYS A 148 8.71 32.93 -13.88
N LEU A 149 8.59 31.78 -13.22
CA LEU A 149 7.83 30.64 -13.73
C LEU A 149 6.34 30.96 -13.75
N LEU A 150 5.83 31.61 -12.72
CA LEU A 150 4.43 32.04 -12.63
C LEU A 150 4.09 33.02 -13.72
N ALA A 151 4.88 34.09 -13.87
CA ALA A 151 4.68 35.08 -14.94
C ALA A 151 4.74 34.44 -16.33
N LEU A 152 5.64 33.47 -16.54
CA LEU A 152 5.72 32.71 -17.78
C LEU A 152 4.45 31.89 -18.04
N LYS A 153 3.98 31.16 -17.04
CA LYS A 153 2.77 30.31 -17.11
C LYS A 153 1.52 31.14 -17.36
N GLU A 154 1.41 32.29 -16.71
CA GLU A 154 0.31 33.23 -16.92
C GLU A 154 0.25 33.70 -18.39
N LYS A 155 1.39 34.14 -18.94
CA LYS A 155 1.47 34.58 -20.32
C LYS A 155 1.14 33.45 -21.30
N LEU A 156 1.69 32.24 -21.05
CA LEU A 156 1.40 31.05 -21.86
C LEU A 156 -0.06 30.64 -21.79
N TYR A 157 -0.68 30.71 -20.60
CA TYR A 157 -2.09 30.39 -20.46
C TYR A 157 -2.96 31.31 -21.35
N TYR A 158 -2.78 32.62 -21.29
CA TYR A 158 -3.60 33.55 -22.10
C TYR A 158 -3.36 33.40 -23.60
N GLU A 159 -2.17 33.00 -24.03
CA GLU A 159 -1.83 32.88 -25.46
C GLU A 159 -2.23 31.49 -26.02
N TYR A 160 -2.15 30.41 -25.22
CA TYR A 160 -2.33 29.04 -25.70
C TYR A 160 -3.49 28.30 -25.03
N ARG A 161 -4.38 28.97 -24.31
CA ARG A 161 -5.52 28.32 -23.62
C ARG A 161 -6.44 27.53 -24.56
N ASP A 162 -6.50 27.89 -25.84
CA ASP A 162 -7.32 27.21 -26.84
C ASP A 162 -6.73 25.85 -27.28
N GLU A 163 -5.46 25.57 -26.92
CA GLU A 163 -4.86 24.24 -27.07
C GLU A 163 -5.26 23.27 -25.91
N ILE A 164 -5.87 23.78 -24.83
CA ILE A 164 -6.31 22.96 -23.71
C ILE A 164 -7.63 22.30 -24.08
N VAL A 165 -7.59 20.98 -24.30
CA VAL A 165 -8.74 20.17 -24.70
C VAL A 165 -9.46 19.65 -23.48
N GLU A 166 -10.80 19.76 -23.48
CA GLU A 166 -11.64 19.11 -22.46
C GLU A 166 -11.81 17.63 -22.79
N ASP A 167 -11.36 16.76 -21.88
CA ASP A 167 -11.46 15.32 -22.05
C ASP A 167 -12.72 14.73 -21.39
N LEU A 168 -13.32 15.46 -20.42
CA LEU A 168 -14.51 14.99 -19.73
C LEU A 168 -15.78 15.47 -20.46
N PRO A 169 -16.72 14.55 -20.74
CA PRO A 169 -18.06 14.92 -21.25
C PRO A 169 -18.79 15.87 -20.29
N GLU A 170 -19.63 16.74 -20.85
CA GLU A 170 -20.41 17.74 -20.10
C GLU A 170 -21.29 17.09 -19.02
N GLU A 171 -21.90 15.94 -19.34
CA GLU A 171 -22.70 15.15 -18.38
C GLU A 171 -21.92 14.82 -17.09
N ILE A 172 -20.61 14.54 -17.19
CA ILE A 172 -19.75 14.22 -16.05
C ILE A 172 -19.37 15.47 -15.27
N ILE A 173 -19.05 16.54 -15.98
CA ILE A 173 -18.72 17.83 -15.38
C ILE A 173 -19.91 18.31 -14.51
N GLU A 174 -21.12 18.24 -15.05
CA GLU A 174 -22.33 18.64 -14.33
C GLU A 174 -22.66 17.69 -13.16
N LYS A 175 -22.65 16.37 -13.40
CA LYS A 175 -22.98 15.35 -12.40
C LYS A 175 -22.13 15.44 -11.13
N TYR A 176 -20.84 15.73 -11.27
CA TYR A 176 -19.90 15.78 -10.14
C TYR A 176 -19.55 17.21 -9.70
N ASN A 177 -20.27 18.20 -10.23
CA ASN A 177 -20.06 19.62 -9.95
C ASN A 177 -18.58 20.01 -10.08
N LEU A 178 -18.03 19.77 -11.29
CA LEU A 178 -16.67 20.08 -11.64
C LEU A 178 -16.62 21.35 -12.46
N ILE A 179 -15.47 22.02 -12.47
CA ILE A 179 -15.21 23.13 -13.38
C ILE A 179 -14.57 22.63 -14.68
N PRO A 180 -14.74 23.32 -15.81
CA PRO A 180 -14.05 22.99 -17.06
C PRO A 180 -12.52 23.02 -16.92
N ILE A 181 -11.81 22.16 -17.69
CA ILE A 181 -10.36 21.98 -17.58
C ILE A 181 -9.58 23.28 -17.78
N ASN A 182 -9.98 24.12 -18.74
CA ASN A 182 -9.32 25.40 -19.00
C ASN A 182 -9.36 26.34 -17.78
N LYS A 183 -10.50 26.39 -17.05
CA LYS A 183 -10.62 27.15 -15.79
C LYS A 183 -9.76 26.51 -14.68
N ALA A 184 -9.74 25.16 -14.58
CA ALA A 184 -8.92 24.48 -13.61
C ALA A 184 -7.42 24.78 -13.80
N ILE A 185 -6.92 24.71 -15.03
CA ILE A 185 -5.55 25.07 -15.37
C ILE A 185 -5.25 26.53 -15.04
N LYS A 186 -6.21 27.46 -15.30
CA LYS A 186 -6.07 28.86 -14.88
C LYS A 186 -5.88 28.96 -13.36
N TYR A 187 -6.83 28.47 -12.60
CA TYR A 187 -6.87 28.67 -11.14
C TYR A 187 -5.73 27.95 -10.39
N ILE A 188 -5.16 26.90 -10.96
CA ILE A 188 -3.96 26.24 -10.38
C ILE A 188 -2.69 27.04 -10.67
N ASN A 189 -2.54 27.58 -11.87
CA ASN A 189 -1.34 28.33 -12.26
C ASN A 189 -1.41 29.81 -11.88
N ILE A 190 -2.61 30.39 -11.82
CA ILE A 190 -2.88 31.80 -11.53
C ILE A 190 -3.99 31.83 -10.46
N PRO A 191 -3.69 31.44 -9.22
CA PRO A 191 -4.70 31.40 -8.17
C PRO A 191 -5.08 32.82 -7.74
N GLU A 192 -6.38 33.10 -7.73
CA GLU A 192 -6.95 34.37 -7.29
C GLU A 192 -7.65 34.21 -5.93
N GLU A 193 -8.38 33.10 -5.73
CA GLU A 193 -9.17 32.79 -4.54
C GLU A 193 -8.97 31.33 -4.11
N LEU A 194 -9.03 31.06 -2.79
CA LEU A 194 -8.89 29.73 -2.21
C LEU A 194 -9.96 28.76 -2.72
N GLU A 195 -11.20 29.21 -2.82
CA GLU A 195 -12.30 28.36 -3.27
C GLU A 195 -12.12 27.90 -4.71
N GLN A 196 -11.76 28.82 -5.61
CA GLN A 196 -11.48 28.52 -7.03
C GLN A 196 -10.30 27.55 -7.16
N THR A 197 -9.24 27.78 -6.38
CA THR A 197 -8.07 26.89 -6.34
C THR A 197 -8.45 25.49 -5.85
N SER A 198 -9.27 25.40 -4.82
CA SER A 198 -9.76 24.11 -4.29
C SER A 198 -10.60 23.36 -5.32
N GLN A 199 -11.51 24.04 -6.02
CA GLN A 199 -12.30 23.47 -7.12
C GLN A 199 -11.41 22.97 -8.26
N ALA A 200 -10.36 23.71 -8.59
CA ALA A 200 -9.40 23.33 -9.62
C ALA A 200 -8.60 22.09 -9.22
N ILE A 201 -8.12 22.03 -7.98
CA ILE A 201 -7.44 20.86 -7.43
C ILE A 201 -8.36 19.63 -7.48
N LYS A 202 -9.62 19.76 -7.02
CA LYS A 202 -10.62 18.69 -7.09
C LYS A 202 -10.83 18.20 -8.52
N ARG A 203 -10.92 19.13 -9.48
CA ARG A 203 -11.11 18.81 -10.91
C ARG A 203 -9.95 17.98 -11.47
N ILE A 204 -8.70 18.38 -11.21
CA ILE A 204 -7.51 17.67 -11.70
C ILE A 204 -7.40 16.29 -11.05
N LYS A 205 -7.55 16.21 -9.72
CA LYS A 205 -7.50 14.94 -8.98
C LYS A 205 -8.55 13.96 -9.48
N PHE A 206 -9.78 14.41 -9.68
CA PHE A 206 -10.84 13.56 -10.21
C PHE A 206 -10.50 13.04 -11.61
N GLU A 207 -10.01 13.89 -12.52
CA GLU A 207 -9.65 13.47 -13.87
C GLU A 207 -8.50 12.47 -13.89
N GLU A 208 -7.44 12.72 -13.11
CA GLU A 208 -6.30 11.79 -13.00
C GLU A 208 -6.76 10.42 -12.50
N LEU A 209 -7.57 10.41 -11.44
CA LEU A 209 -8.09 9.18 -10.85
C LEU A 209 -9.08 8.47 -11.77
N LEU A 210 -9.94 9.20 -12.46
CA LEU A 210 -10.88 8.63 -13.43
C LEU A 210 -10.15 8.00 -14.62
N LYS A 211 -9.20 8.71 -15.24
CA LYS A 211 -8.37 8.17 -16.32
C LYS A 211 -7.61 6.92 -15.88
N TYR A 212 -7.13 6.90 -14.65
CA TYR A 212 -6.48 5.73 -14.08
C TYR A 212 -7.46 4.55 -13.92
N GLN A 213 -8.63 4.78 -13.32
CA GLN A 213 -9.65 3.74 -13.14
C GLN A 213 -10.15 3.20 -14.49
N LEU A 214 -10.32 4.06 -15.48
CA LEU A 214 -10.71 3.63 -16.84
C LEU A 214 -9.66 2.72 -17.46
N LYS A 215 -8.37 3.01 -17.33
CA LYS A 215 -7.29 2.13 -17.82
C LYS A 215 -7.36 0.75 -17.18
N VAL A 216 -7.49 0.70 -15.86
CA VAL A 216 -7.59 -0.55 -15.09
C VAL A 216 -8.82 -1.36 -15.51
N LYS A 217 -9.97 -0.72 -15.51
CA LYS A 217 -11.25 -1.40 -15.81
C LYS A 217 -11.40 -1.77 -17.29
N TYR A 218 -10.83 -1.00 -18.20
CA TYR A 218 -10.78 -1.34 -19.61
C TYR A 218 -10.01 -2.64 -19.86
N MET A 219 -8.89 -2.83 -19.16
CA MET A 219 -8.13 -4.09 -19.24
C MET A 219 -8.94 -5.28 -18.73
N LEU A 220 -9.66 -5.12 -17.60
CA LEU A 220 -10.56 -6.14 -17.08
C LEU A 220 -11.72 -6.44 -18.07
N TYR A 221 -12.31 -5.38 -18.63
CA TYR A 221 -13.37 -5.49 -19.62
C TYR A 221 -12.90 -6.24 -20.87
N MET A 222 -11.73 -5.89 -21.43
CA MET A 222 -11.17 -6.55 -22.61
C MET A 222 -10.85 -8.01 -22.33
N ARG A 223 -10.31 -8.35 -21.17
CA ARG A 223 -10.06 -9.74 -20.77
C ARG A 223 -11.38 -10.56 -20.74
N LYS A 224 -12.44 -10.01 -20.15
CA LYS A 224 -13.74 -10.69 -20.03
C LYS A 224 -14.47 -10.83 -21.38
N ASN A 225 -14.26 -9.90 -22.30
CA ASN A 225 -14.91 -9.92 -23.62
C ASN A 225 -14.04 -10.58 -24.71
N ASN A 226 -12.79 -10.92 -24.42
CA ASN A 226 -11.92 -11.67 -25.33
C ASN A 226 -11.86 -13.13 -24.85
N PRO A 227 -12.47 -14.09 -25.55
CA PRO A 227 -12.60 -15.50 -25.12
C PRO A 227 -11.26 -16.24 -25.31
N GLU A 228 -10.24 -15.88 -24.53
CA GLU A 228 -8.93 -16.59 -24.50
C GLU A 228 -8.88 -17.70 -23.45
N GLY A 229 -9.99 -17.99 -22.73
CA GLY A 229 -10.10 -19.01 -21.71
C GLY A 229 -10.81 -20.26 -22.20
N VAL A 230 -10.74 -21.34 -21.44
CA VAL A 230 -11.49 -22.58 -21.63
C VAL A 230 -12.46 -22.73 -20.46
N ALA A 231 -13.74 -22.71 -20.75
CA ALA A 231 -14.77 -22.99 -19.74
C ALA A 231 -14.58 -24.40 -19.18
N ILE A 232 -14.38 -24.54 -17.91
CA ILE A 232 -14.25 -25.83 -17.21
C ILE A 232 -15.58 -26.14 -16.55
N ASN A 233 -16.41 -26.94 -17.22
CA ASN A 233 -17.71 -27.41 -16.70
C ASN A 233 -17.47 -28.54 -15.69
N PHE A 234 -17.44 -28.24 -14.45
CA PHE A 234 -17.23 -29.21 -13.36
C PHE A 234 -18.53 -29.79 -12.82
N ASP A 235 -18.44 -30.92 -12.10
CA ASP A 235 -19.56 -31.62 -11.52
C ASP A 235 -20.01 -30.97 -10.21
N ASN A 236 -21.08 -30.17 -10.28
CA ASN A 236 -21.63 -29.46 -9.12
C ASN A 236 -22.10 -30.40 -8.00
N ASP A 237 -22.60 -31.57 -8.30
CA ASP A 237 -23.10 -32.49 -7.29
C ASP A 237 -21.95 -33.09 -6.46
N LYS A 238 -20.85 -33.46 -7.15
CA LYS A 238 -19.63 -33.93 -6.49
C LYS A 238 -19.01 -32.83 -5.63
N VAL A 239 -18.94 -31.61 -6.15
CA VAL A 239 -18.40 -30.46 -5.39
C VAL A 239 -19.24 -30.17 -4.14
N ASN A 240 -20.58 -30.16 -4.28
CA ASN A 240 -21.48 -29.95 -3.15
C ASN A 240 -21.41 -31.10 -2.13
N ALA A 241 -21.25 -32.35 -2.57
CA ALA A 241 -21.04 -33.50 -1.69
C ALA A 241 -19.71 -33.37 -0.92
N PHE A 242 -18.64 -32.93 -1.59
CA PHE A 242 -17.36 -32.67 -0.93
C PHE A 242 -17.47 -31.55 0.10
N ILE A 243 -18.12 -30.43 -0.20
CA ILE A 243 -18.34 -29.32 0.74
C ILE A 243 -19.11 -29.83 1.99
N LYS A 244 -20.13 -30.68 1.81
CA LYS A 244 -20.91 -31.24 2.92
C LYS A 244 -20.11 -32.24 3.75
N SER A 245 -19.06 -32.85 3.22
CA SER A 245 -18.20 -33.80 3.93
C SER A 245 -17.16 -33.11 4.84
N LEU A 246 -17.00 -31.80 4.73
CA LEU A 246 -16.08 -31.04 5.59
C LEU A 246 -16.59 -31.05 7.04
N PRO A 247 -15.68 -31.06 8.05
CA PRO A 247 -16.05 -31.15 9.46
C PRO A 247 -16.64 -29.84 10.03
N TYR A 248 -16.84 -28.83 9.19
CA TYR A 248 -17.38 -27.51 9.55
C TYR A 248 -18.13 -26.89 8.39
N GLU A 249 -19.00 -25.94 8.67
CA GLU A 249 -19.70 -25.16 7.67
C GLU A 249 -18.84 -24.00 7.15
N LEU A 250 -18.95 -23.72 5.86
CA LEU A 250 -18.31 -22.56 5.24
C LEU A 250 -19.01 -21.27 5.66
N THR A 251 -18.21 -20.23 5.94
CA THR A 251 -18.73 -18.88 6.22
C THR A 251 -19.41 -18.26 5.00
N VAL A 252 -20.20 -17.20 5.22
CA VAL A 252 -20.88 -16.48 4.15
C VAL A 252 -19.88 -15.95 3.10
N ASP A 253 -18.76 -15.39 3.57
CA ASP A 253 -17.74 -14.84 2.68
C ASP A 253 -17.01 -15.94 1.89
N GLN A 254 -16.75 -17.11 2.50
CA GLN A 254 -16.16 -18.25 1.81
C GLN A 254 -17.10 -18.78 0.72
N LYS A 255 -18.41 -18.90 0.99
CA LYS A 255 -19.43 -19.30 0.00
C LYS A 255 -19.49 -18.29 -1.15
N LYS A 256 -19.45 -16.99 -0.84
CA LYS A 256 -19.42 -15.93 -1.84
C LYS A 256 -18.16 -16.00 -2.73
N ALA A 257 -16.98 -16.12 -2.11
CA ALA A 257 -15.72 -16.25 -2.84
C ALA A 257 -15.71 -17.48 -3.77
N LEU A 258 -16.24 -18.63 -3.31
CA LEU A 258 -16.40 -19.82 -4.14
C LEU A 258 -17.34 -19.60 -5.31
N SER A 259 -18.49 -18.93 -5.11
CA SER A 259 -19.40 -18.58 -6.19
C SER A 259 -18.73 -17.73 -7.26
N GLU A 260 -17.95 -16.73 -6.85
CA GLU A 260 -17.19 -15.87 -7.75
C GLU A 260 -16.11 -16.64 -8.51
N ILE A 261 -15.37 -17.54 -7.86
CA ILE A 261 -14.35 -18.40 -8.46
C ILE A 261 -14.99 -19.39 -9.44
N PHE A 262 -16.11 -20.01 -9.08
CA PHE A 262 -16.82 -20.97 -9.93
C PHE A 262 -17.39 -20.31 -11.18
N ASN A 263 -17.88 -19.08 -11.08
CA ASN A 263 -18.31 -18.30 -12.23
C ASN A 263 -17.16 -18.03 -13.20
N ASP A 264 -15.97 -17.71 -12.66
CA ASP A 264 -14.79 -17.52 -13.50
C ASP A 264 -14.35 -18.84 -14.18
N ILE A 265 -14.26 -19.95 -13.42
CA ILE A 265 -13.88 -21.27 -13.95
C ILE A 265 -14.82 -21.75 -15.06
N ASN A 266 -16.12 -21.47 -14.92
CA ASN A 266 -17.14 -21.82 -15.93
C ASN A 266 -17.19 -20.83 -17.11
N SER A 267 -16.38 -19.77 -17.10
CA SER A 267 -16.38 -18.75 -18.14
C SER A 267 -15.43 -19.10 -19.30
N ASN A 268 -15.62 -18.43 -20.45
CA ASN A 268 -14.70 -18.54 -21.58
C ASN A 268 -13.49 -17.57 -21.49
N TYR A 269 -13.33 -16.86 -20.41
CA TYR A 269 -12.16 -16.01 -20.19
C TYR A 269 -11.27 -16.60 -19.11
N LYS A 270 -9.99 -16.29 -19.18
CA LYS A 270 -8.99 -16.74 -18.22
C LYS A 270 -9.20 -16.05 -16.86
N MET A 271 -9.41 -16.83 -15.80
CA MET A 271 -9.46 -16.32 -14.45
C MET A 271 -8.08 -15.78 -14.02
N ASN A 272 -8.07 -14.58 -13.46
CA ASN A 272 -6.93 -14.03 -12.73
C ASN A 272 -7.48 -13.36 -11.48
N ARG A 273 -7.62 -14.13 -10.40
CA ARG A 273 -8.34 -13.71 -9.19
C ARG A 273 -7.46 -13.73 -7.98
N LEU A 274 -7.52 -12.65 -7.20
CA LEU A 274 -6.90 -12.55 -5.87
C LEU A 274 -7.93 -12.90 -4.79
N LEU A 275 -7.67 -13.95 -4.03
CA LEU A 275 -8.39 -14.31 -2.83
C LEU A 275 -7.68 -13.73 -1.61
N GLN A 276 -8.26 -12.72 -1.02
CA GLN A 276 -7.71 -11.98 0.10
C GLN A 276 -8.46 -12.29 1.38
N GLY A 277 -7.74 -12.39 2.49
CA GLY A 277 -8.34 -12.60 3.80
C GLY A 277 -7.28 -12.76 4.87
N GLU A 278 -7.62 -12.51 6.11
CA GLU A 278 -6.71 -12.66 7.25
C GLU A 278 -6.13 -14.08 7.39
N VAL A 279 -5.06 -14.19 8.18
CA VAL A 279 -4.54 -15.49 8.59
C VAL A 279 -5.63 -16.25 9.35
N GLY A 280 -5.91 -17.50 8.89
CA GLY A 280 -6.99 -18.31 9.48
C GLY A 280 -8.39 -18.04 8.93
N SER A 281 -8.60 -17.17 7.96
CA SER A 281 -9.90 -16.94 7.31
C SER A 281 -10.40 -18.11 6.45
N GLY A 282 -9.55 -19.12 6.22
CA GLY A 282 -9.91 -20.33 5.46
C GLY A 282 -9.67 -20.22 3.95
N LYS A 283 -8.74 -19.39 3.50
CA LYS A 283 -8.30 -19.34 2.08
C LYS A 283 -7.92 -20.72 1.55
N THR A 284 -7.24 -21.51 2.38
CA THR A 284 -6.79 -22.88 2.03
C THR A 284 -7.96 -23.82 1.69
N VAL A 285 -9.08 -23.79 2.43
CA VAL A 285 -10.24 -24.62 2.11
C VAL A 285 -10.94 -24.15 0.84
N VAL A 286 -11.01 -22.83 0.62
CA VAL A 286 -11.56 -22.29 -0.65
C VAL A 286 -10.73 -22.75 -1.83
N SER A 287 -9.39 -22.69 -1.73
CA SER A 287 -8.50 -23.20 -2.79
C SER A 287 -8.62 -24.72 -3.00
N ALA A 288 -8.79 -25.50 -1.92
CA ALA A 288 -8.99 -26.95 -2.01
C ALA A 288 -10.28 -27.28 -2.76
N ILE A 289 -11.39 -26.61 -2.44
CA ILE A 289 -12.68 -26.80 -3.11
C ILE A 289 -12.58 -26.39 -4.60
N SER A 290 -11.89 -25.31 -4.90
CA SER A 290 -11.69 -24.84 -6.28
C SER A 290 -10.86 -25.83 -7.11
N LEU A 291 -9.79 -26.38 -6.53
CA LEU A 291 -8.98 -27.41 -7.15
C LEU A 291 -9.78 -28.72 -7.33
N TYR A 292 -10.56 -29.10 -6.34
CA TYR A 292 -11.46 -30.25 -6.46
C TYR A 292 -12.46 -30.08 -7.63
N ALA A 293 -13.02 -28.88 -7.78
CA ALA A 293 -13.95 -28.60 -8.87
C ALA A 293 -13.32 -28.89 -10.24
N VAL A 294 -12.11 -28.37 -10.52
CA VAL A 294 -11.46 -28.61 -11.82
C VAL A 294 -11.06 -30.08 -12.02
N THR A 295 -10.73 -30.82 -10.97
CA THR A 295 -10.42 -32.25 -11.09
C THR A 295 -11.64 -33.09 -11.44
N THR A 296 -12.86 -32.72 -10.99
CA THR A 296 -14.11 -33.41 -11.41
C THR A 296 -14.39 -33.28 -12.90
N ALA A 297 -13.80 -32.26 -13.57
CA ALA A 297 -13.86 -32.06 -15.02
C ALA A 297 -12.69 -32.72 -15.77
N GLY A 298 -11.84 -33.48 -15.09
CA GLY A 298 -10.68 -34.16 -15.66
C GLY A 298 -9.47 -33.27 -15.94
N TYR A 299 -9.38 -32.11 -15.28
CA TYR A 299 -8.22 -31.24 -15.31
C TYR A 299 -7.33 -31.47 -14.09
N GLN A 300 -6.06 -31.08 -14.20
CA GLN A 300 -5.11 -31.12 -13.09
C GLN A 300 -5.03 -29.75 -12.44
N GLY A 301 -4.67 -29.72 -11.16
CA GLY A 301 -4.43 -28.52 -10.38
C GLY A 301 -3.01 -28.44 -9.84
N ALA A 302 -2.50 -27.22 -9.65
CA ALA A 302 -1.21 -26.98 -9.03
C ALA A 302 -1.30 -25.94 -7.92
N ILE A 303 -0.56 -26.16 -6.80
CA ILE A 303 -0.39 -25.17 -5.75
C ILE A 303 1.09 -24.81 -5.65
N MET A 304 1.39 -23.53 -5.81
CA MET A 304 2.73 -23.00 -5.65
C MET A 304 2.85 -22.20 -4.36
N VAL A 305 3.85 -22.52 -3.57
CA VAL A 305 4.15 -21.85 -2.29
C VAL A 305 5.63 -21.46 -2.21
N PRO A 306 6.00 -20.45 -1.41
CA PRO A 306 7.35 -19.92 -1.40
C PRO A 306 8.41 -20.83 -0.74
N THR A 307 8.01 -21.73 0.16
CA THR A 307 8.95 -22.57 0.93
C THR A 307 8.53 -24.04 0.98
N GLU A 308 9.50 -24.92 1.18
CA GLU A 308 9.26 -26.38 1.28
C GLU A 308 8.46 -26.77 2.51
N VAL A 309 8.65 -26.04 3.62
CA VAL A 309 7.86 -26.24 4.85
C VAL A 309 6.38 -25.97 4.58
N LEU A 310 6.06 -24.87 3.88
CA LEU A 310 4.68 -24.57 3.47
C LEU A 310 4.14 -25.61 2.50
N ALA A 311 4.96 -26.08 1.54
CA ALA A 311 4.55 -27.11 0.59
C ALA A 311 4.18 -28.40 1.34
N SER A 312 5.00 -28.84 2.30
CA SER A 312 4.75 -30.01 3.13
C SER A 312 3.48 -29.84 3.99
N GLN A 313 3.27 -28.67 4.53
CA GLN A 313 2.09 -28.35 5.33
C GLN A 313 0.80 -28.38 4.48
N HIS A 314 0.82 -27.73 3.30
CA HIS A 314 -0.29 -27.79 2.35
C HIS A 314 -0.56 -29.23 1.88
N TYR A 315 0.50 -29.99 1.58
CA TYR A 315 0.39 -31.39 1.19
C TYR A 315 -0.35 -32.22 2.28
N LYS A 316 0.05 -32.07 3.54
CA LYS A 316 -0.63 -32.74 4.65
C LYS A 316 -2.10 -32.34 4.76
N THR A 317 -2.38 -31.04 4.70
CA THR A 317 -3.75 -30.51 4.80
C THR A 317 -4.64 -30.98 3.63
N PHE A 318 -4.13 -30.94 2.41
CA PHE A 318 -4.87 -31.38 1.23
C PHE A 318 -5.05 -32.90 1.20
N SER A 319 -4.04 -33.68 1.62
CA SER A 319 -4.17 -35.13 1.78
C SER A 319 -5.25 -35.50 2.79
N GLU A 320 -5.41 -34.70 3.87
CA GLU A 320 -6.49 -34.91 4.83
C GLU A 320 -7.86 -34.55 4.25
N TYR A 321 -7.99 -33.41 3.53
CA TYR A 321 -9.24 -33.01 2.88
C TYR A 321 -9.70 -34.06 1.85
N PHE A 322 -8.78 -34.63 1.08
CA PHE A 322 -9.11 -35.57 -0.01
C PHE A 322 -9.02 -37.05 0.38
N LYS A 323 -8.77 -37.36 1.65
CA LYS A 323 -8.61 -38.74 2.14
C LYS A 323 -9.74 -39.69 1.74
N ASN A 324 -10.97 -39.20 1.70
CA ASN A 324 -12.16 -39.97 1.35
C ASN A 324 -12.62 -39.75 -0.10
N THR A 325 -11.74 -39.26 -0.95
CA THR A 325 -11.99 -39.04 -2.39
C THR A 325 -10.99 -39.86 -3.22
N GLU A 326 -11.19 -39.91 -4.53
CA GLU A 326 -10.28 -40.56 -5.48
C GLU A 326 -9.09 -39.66 -5.88
N ILE A 327 -9.00 -38.42 -5.35
CA ILE A 327 -8.00 -37.42 -5.71
C ILE A 327 -6.61 -37.81 -5.22
N LYS A 328 -5.67 -37.85 -6.15
CA LYS A 328 -4.26 -38.11 -5.86
C LYS A 328 -3.50 -36.79 -5.76
N VAL A 329 -2.97 -36.53 -4.56
CA VAL A 329 -2.14 -35.33 -4.28
C VAL A 329 -0.67 -35.75 -4.22
N ALA A 330 0.21 -34.97 -4.85
CA ALA A 330 1.64 -35.17 -4.82
C ALA A 330 2.37 -33.91 -4.31
N LEU A 331 3.54 -34.13 -3.67
CA LEU A 331 4.45 -33.09 -3.25
C LEU A 331 5.66 -33.03 -4.19
N LEU A 332 6.05 -31.87 -4.68
CA LEU A 332 7.21 -31.67 -5.54
C LEU A 332 8.09 -30.51 -5.06
N THR A 333 9.15 -30.81 -4.33
CA THR A 333 10.12 -29.85 -3.76
C THR A 333 11.55 -30.21 -4.17
N SER A 334 12.50 -29.33 -3.86
CA SER A 334 13.92 -29.56 -4.20
C SER A 334 14.56 -30.67 -3.37
N SER A 335 14.03 -30.95 -2.18
CA SER A 335 14.53 -31.97 -1.25
C SER A 335 14.10 -33.39 -1.59
N ILE A 336 13.20 -33.58 -2.58
CA ILE A 336 12.74 -34.91 -2.98
C ILE A 336 13.87 -35.66 -3.69
N ASN A 337 13.99 -36.94 -3.32
CA ASN A 337 14.92 -37.87 -3.92
C ASN A 337 14.73 -37.93 -5.47
N PRO A 338 15.81 -37.92 -6.27
CA PRO A 338 15.72 -37.90 -7.73
C PRO A 338 14.93 -39.05 -8.36
N LYS A 339 14.88 -40.20 -7.72
CA LYS A 339 14.08 -41.34 -8.20
C LYS A 339 12.58 -41.06 -8.05
N ASP A 340 12.18 -40.58 -6.88
CA ASP A 340 10.77 -40.24 -6.58
C ASP A 340 10.33 -39.03 -7.40
N LYS A 341 11.21 -38.04 -7.61
CA LYS A 341 10.95 -36.93 -8.51
C LYS A 341 10.62 -37.43 -9.92
N LYS A 342 11.38 -38.35 -10.49
CA LYS A 342 11.14 -38.90 -11.82
C LYS A 342 9.79 -39.59 -11.92
N ILE A 343 9.39 -40.36 -10.91
CA ILE A 343 8.09 -41.04 -10.85
C ILE A 343 6.96 -40.01 -10.81
N ILE A 344 7.06 -38.98 -9.98
CA ILE A 344 6.06 -37.91 -9.85
C ILE A 344 5.91 -37.18 -11.20
N LEU A 345 7.01 -36.85 -11.88
CA LEU A 345 6.98 -36.19 -13.18
C LEU A 345 6.28 -37.03 -14.25
N GLU A 346 6.57 -38.32 -14.29
CA GLU A 346 5.92 -39.27 -15.22
C GLU A 346 4.42 -39.42 -14.92
N GLN A 347 4.03 -39.57 -13.66
CA GLN A 347 2.65 -39.65 -13.25
C GLN A 347 1.88 -38.35 -13.52
N LEU A 348 2.53 -37.20 -13.39
CA LEU A 348 1.94 -35.89 -13.68
C LEU A 348 1.66 -35.72 -15.18
N SER A 349 2.64 -36.07 -16.01
CA SER A 349 2.51 -36.00 -17.48
C SER A 349 1.49 -37.00 -18.02
N ASN A 350 1.29 -38.16 -17.39
CA ASN A 350 0.28 -39.13 -17.73
C ASN A 350 -1.14 -38.78 -17.20
N GLY A 351 -1.22 -37.81 -16.25
CA GLY A 351 -2.49 -37.41 -15.61
C GLY A 351 -2.96 -38.38 -14.53
N GLU A 352 -2.03 -39.09 -13.91
CA GLU A 352 -2.31 -39.97 -12.78
C GLU A 352 -2.31 -39.24 -11.42
N ILE A 353 -1.70 -38.06 -11.38
CA ILE A 353 -1.73 -37.11 -10.27
C ILE A 353 -2.70 -36.00 -10.63
N ASP A 354 -3.69 -35.76 -9.77
CA ASP A 354 -4.73 -34.75 -9.96
C ASP A 354 -4.29 -33.38 -9.44
N ILE A 355 -3.61 -33.33 -8.30
CA ILE A 355 -3.15 -32.09 -7.69
C ILE A 355 -1.68 -32.23 -7.29
N VAL A 356 -0.86 -31.28 -7.71
CA VAL A 356 0.54 -31.19 -7.27
C VAL A 356 0.77 -29.95 -6.44
N ILE A 357 1.48 -30.10 -5.32
CA ILE A 357 1.86 -29.03 -4.41
C ILE A 357 3.37 -28.91 -4.43
N GLY A 358 3.90 -27.71 -4.58
CA GLY A 358 5.36 -27.53 -4.60
C GLY A 358 5.81 -26.08 -4.50
N THR A 359 7.11 -25.92 -4.60
CA THR A 359 7.78 -24.61 -4.61
C THR A 359 8.05 -24.18 -6.06
N HIS A 360 9.05 -23.33 -6.25
CA HIS A 360 9.58 -22.99 -7.59
C HIS A 360 10.01 -24.20 -8.43
N SER A 361 10.12 -25.38 -7.86
CA SER A 361 10.33 -26.64 -8.61
C SER A 361 9.24 -26.88 -9.64
N LEU A 362 7.99 -26.42 -9.41
CA LEU A 362 6.89 -26.56 -10.37
C LEU A 362 7.09 -25.75 -11.66
N ILE A 363 7.95 -24.75 -11.65
CA ILE A 363 8.23 -23.88 -12.81
C ILE A 363 9.30 -24.48 -13.73
N GLN A 364 10.04 -25.48 -13.27
CA GLN A 364 11.14 -26.08 -14.02
C GLN A 364 10.63 -26.67 -15.35
N LYS A 365 11.48 -26.63 -16.37
CA LYS A 365 11.11 -27.06 -17.75
C LYS A 365 10.70 -28.52 -17.85
N ASP A 366 11.22 -29.37 -16.97
CA ASP A 366 10.97 -30.81 -16.91
C ASP A 366 9.59 -31.18 -16.31
N VAL A 367 8.86 -30.21 -15.76
CA VAL A 367 7.49 -30.43 -15.22
C VAL A 367 6.47 -30.23 -16.33
N GLU A 368 5.84 -31.28 -16.76
CA GLU A 368 4.79 -31.29 -17.77
C GLU A 368 3.48 -31.80 -17.19
N PHE A 369 2.37 -31.17 -17.56
CA PHE A 369 1.03 -31.55 -17.17
C PHE A 369 0.28 -32.11 -18.38
N LYS A 370 -0.53 -33.14 -18.16
CA LYS A 370 -1.41 -33.65 -19.22
C LYS A 370 -2.51 -32.63 -19.57
N LYS A 371 -3.14 -32.03 -18.55
CA LYS A 371 -4.22 -31.07 -18.73
C LYS A 371 -4.37 -30.17 -17.49
N LEU A 372 -3.49 -29.18 -17.36
CA LEU A 372 -3.54 -28.23 -16.24
C LEU A 372 -4.71 -27.25 -16.43
N GLY A 373 -5.60 -27.11 -15.42
CA GLY A 373 -6.76 -26.23 -15.45
C GLY A 373 -6.65 -25.05 -14.48
N LEU A 374 -6.13 -25.29 -13.26
CA LEU A 374 -6.06 -24.26 -12.23
C LEU A 374 -4.69 -24.24 -11.54
N VAL A 375 -4.11 -23.05 -11.43
CA VAL A 375 -2.93 -22.79 -10.60
C VAL A 375 -3.33 -21.91 -9.42
N VAL A 376 -3.00 -22.36 -8.23
CA VAL A 376 -3.13 -21.60 -7.00
C VAL A 376 -1.74 -21.14 -6.55
N THR A 377 -1.57 -19.87 -6.26
CA THR A 377 -0.31 -19.32 -5.72
C THR A 377 -0.57 -18.72 -4.34
N ASP A 378 0.12 -19.20 -3.31
CA ASP A 378 0.03 -18.65 -1.98
C ASP A 378 1.19 -17.67 -1.71
N GLU A 379 0.90 -16.54 -1.04
CA GLU A 379 1.86 -15.46 -0.74
C GLU A 379 2.60 -14.93 -1.99
N GLU A 380 1.86 -14.58 -3.04
CA GLU A 380 2.39 -14.17 -4.36
C GLU A 380 3.48 -13.08 -4.30
N HIS A 381 3.39 -12.15 -3.36
CA HIS A 381 4.34 -11.04 -3.22
C HIS A 381 5.80 -11.49 -2.96
N ARG A 382 6.00 -12.75 -2.57
CA ARG A 382 7.33 -13.35 -2.34
C ARG A 382 7.96 -13.98 -3.58
N PHE A 383 7.23 -14.04 -4.69
CA PHE A 383 7.75 -14.55 -5.97
C PHE A 383 8.28 -13.43 -6.85
N GLY A 384 9.45 -13.62 -7.43
CA GLY A 384 10.02 -12.68 -8.40
C GLY A 384 9.19 -12.59 -9.69
N VAL A 385 9.25 -11.45 -10.38
CA VAL A 385 8.49 -11.19 -11.62
C VAL A 385 8.71 -12.29 -12.66
N LYS A 386 9.96 -12.74 -12.87
CA LYS A 386 10.29 -13.83 -13.83
C LYS A 386 9.65 -15.16 -13.46
N GLN A 387 9.50 -15.46 -12.17
CA GLN A 387 8.88 -16.71 -11.71
C GLN A 387 7.38 -16.70 -11.96
N ARG A 388 6.73 -15.55 -11.78
CA ARG A 388 5.30 -15.36 -12.07
C ARG A 388 5.00 -15.57 -13.55
N VAL A 389 5.80 -15.00 -14.44
CA VAL A 389 5.65 -15.14 -15.90
C VAL A 389 5.87 -16.59 -16.34
N SER A 390 6.84 -17.31 -15.75
CA SER A 390 7.14 -18.70 -16.14
C SER A 390 6.03 -19.71 -15.81
N MET A 391 5.23 -19.50 -14.74
CA MET A 391 4.09 -20.38 -14.46
C MET A 391 2.93 -20.15 -15.43
N VAL A 392 2.68 -18.89 -15.77
CA VAL A 392 1.68 -18.53 -16.79
C VAL A 392 2.07 -19.08 -18.17
N GLY A 393 3.38 -19.14 -18.48
CA GLY A 393 3.90 -19.65 -19.75
C GLY A 393 3.81 -21.18 -19.96
N LYS A 394 3.42 -21.99 -18.94
CA LYS A 394 3.22 -23.43 -19.07
C LYS A 394 1.88 -23.83 -19.71
N GLY A 395 1.02 -22.86 -19.98
CA GLY A 395 -0.22 -23.03 -20.74
C GLY A 395 -0.91 -21.70 -20.91
N TYR A 396 -1.16 -21.32 -22.14
CA TYR A 396 -1.78 -20.01 -22.50
C TYR A 396 -3.21 -19.81 -21.95
N LEU A 397 -3.83 -20.86 -21.36
CA LEU A 397 -5.25 -20.89 -21.05
C LEU A 397 -5.55 -21.33 -19.60
N ILE A 398 -4.62 -21.16 -18.67
CA ILE A 398 -4.75 -21.67 -17.29
C ILE A 398 -5.35 -20.61 -16.38
N ASP A 399 -6.34 -21.01 -15.61
CA ASP A 399 -6.90 -20.20 -14.53
C ASP A 399 -5.91 -20.01 -13.40
N HIS A 400 -5.83 -18.78 -12.87
CA HIS A 400 -4.92 -18.43 -11.80
C HIS A 400 -5.66 -17.83 -10.60
N LEU A 401 -5.60 -18.55 -9.47
CA LEU A 401 -6.08 -18.09 -8.16
C LEU A 401 -4.90 -17.73 -7.29
N LYS A 402 -4.78 -16.48 -6.94
CA LYS A 402 -3.74 -15.93 -6.06
C LYS A 402 -4.29 -15.81 -4.65
N MET A 403 -3.52 -16.17 -3.63
CA MET A 403 -3.90 -16.00 -2.23
C MET A 403 -2.97 -15.02 -1.54
N SER A 404 -3.53 -14.14 -0.70
CA SER A 404 -2.76 -13.24 0.16
C SER A 404 -3.34 -13.17 1.55
N ALA A 405 -2.44 -13.24 2.54
CA ALA A 405 -2.79 -13.02 3.94
C ALA A 405 -2.66 -11.54 4.36
N THR A 406 -2.06 -10.70 3.53
CA THR A 406 -2.01 -9.27 3.78
C THR A 406 -3.31 -8.62 3.34
N PRO A 407 -4.08 -8.02 4.26
CA PRO A 407 -5.21 -7.20 3.86
C PRO A 407 -4.68 -5.94 3.15
N ILE A 408 -5.21 -5.69 1.97
CA ILE A 408 -5.01 -4.44 1.24
C ILE A 408 -6.39 -3.79 1.15
N PRO A 409 -6.55 -2.51 1.47
CA PRO A 409 -7.84 -1.82 1.31
C PRO A 409 -8.43 -2.08 -0.08
N ARG A 410 -9.73 -2.36 -0.15
CA ARG A 410 -10.38 -2.80 -1.41
C ARG A 410 -10.20 -1.80 -2.54
N THR A 411 -10.34 -0.52 -2.25
CA THR A 411 -10.15 0.57 -3.20
C THR A 411 -8.74 0.60 -3.77
N LEU A 412 -7.76 0.40 -2.91
CA LEU A 412 -6.36 0.35 -3.28
C LEU A 412 -6.01 -0.96 -4.00
N ALA A 413 -6.58 -2.09 -3.57
CA ALA A 413 -6.37 -3.38 -4.22
C ALA A 413 -6.88 -3.38 -5.67
N ILE A 414 -8.05 -2.78 -5.93
CA ILE A 414 -8.58 -2.60 -7.30
C ILE A 414 -7.66 -1.68 -8.11
N SER A 415 -7.16 -0.61 -7.49
CA SER A 415 -6.29 0.35 -8.17
C SER A 415 -4.89 -0.21 -8.44
N LEU A 416 -4.28 -0.92 -7.50
CA LEU A 416 -2.91 -1.44 -7.62
C LEU A 416 -2.81 -2.72 -8.43
N LEU A 417 -3.82 -3.58 -8.31
CA LEU A 417 -3.81 -4.94 -8.87
C LEU A 417 -4.72 -5.06 -10.09
N GLY A 418 -4.95 -3.98 -10.79
CA GLY A 418 -5.90 -3.77 -11.88
C GLY A 418 -6.10 -4.87 -12.92
N GLU A 419 -5.28 -5.93 -12.87
CA GLU A 419 -5.42 -7.13 -13.72
C GLU A 419 -6.16 -8.27 -13.01
N ASN A 420 -6.45 -8.14 -11.69
CA ASN A 420 -7.05 -9.20 -10.90
C ASN A 420 -8.49 -8.87 -10.55
N ASP A 421 -9.36 -9.85 -10.66
CA ASP A 421 -10.62 -9.85 -9.90
C ASP A 421 -10.31 -10.11 -8.42
N ILE A 422 -11.08 -9.57 -7.49
CA ILE A 422 -10.79 -9.66 -6.07
C ILE A 422 -11.97 -10.29 -5.33
N SER A 423 -11.67 -11.35 -4.56
CA SER A 423 -12.58 -11.94 -3.59
C SER A 423 -12.02 -11.74 -2.17
N ILE A 424 -12.85 -11.27 -1.25
CA ILE A 424 -12.43 -10.95 0.13
C ILE A 424 -13.17 -11.83 1.11
N ILE A 425 -12.42 -12.46 2.03
CA ILE A 425 -12.94 -13.21 3.17
C ILE A 425 -12.64 -12.40 4.43
N LYS A 426 -13.65 -11.71 4.97
CA LYS A 426 -13.54 -10.95 6.22
C LYS A 426 -13.91 -11.80 7.42
N THR A 427 -14.91 -12.66 7.27
CA THR A 427 -15.44 -13.48 8.36
C THR A 427 -14.48 -14.63 8.70
N LEU A 428 -14.07 -14.70 9.94
CA LEU A 428 -13.26 -15.81 10.46
C LEU A 428 -14.15 -17.01 10.78
N PRO A 429 -13.74 -18.25 10.46
CA PRO A 429 -14.49 -19.44 10.80
C PRO A 429 -14.40 -19.74 12.30
N GLY A 430 -15.54 -20.19 12.89
CA GLY A 430 -15.63 -20.63 14.28
C GLY A 430 -15.72 -19.50 15.31
N ASN A 431 -15.81 -19.88 16.59
CA ASN A 431 -15.84 -18.98 17.75
C ASN A 431 -14.43 -18.64 18.27
N ARG A 432 -13.45 -18.43 17.38
CA ARG A 432 -12.08 -18.13 17.79
C ARG A 432 -12.03 -16.83 18.59
N LYS A 433 -11.39 -16.90 19.76
CA LYS A 433 -11.20 -15.74 20.61
C LYS A 433 -10.29 -14.71 19.93
N GLU A 434 -10.56 -13.44 20.16
CA GLU A 434 -9.68 -12.38 19.72
C GLU A 434 -8.36 -12.42 20.46
N VAL A 435 -7.27 -12.02 19.78
CA VAL A 435 -5.94 -11.94 20.41
C VAL A 435 -5.91 -10.74 21.33
N ILE A 436 -5.62 -10.95 22.60
CA ILE A 436 -5.38 -9.86 23.54
C ILE A 436 -4.02 -9.26 23.23
N THR A 437 -4.04 -8.07 22.63
CA THR A 437 -2.83 -7.36 22.22
C THR A 437 -2.53 -6.23 23.18
N LYS A 438 -1.27 -6.10 23.62
CA LYS A 438 -0.83 -5.03 24.53
C LYS A 438 0.49 -4.42 24.07
N TYR A 439 0.56 -3.10 24.05
CA TYR A 439 1.81 -2.37 24.03
C TYR A 439 2.38 -2.28 25.44
N ILE A 440 3.65 -2.62 25.61
CA ILE A 440 4.36 -2.63 26.89
C ILE A 440 5.63 -1.79 26.74
N ASN A 441 5.77 -0.77 27.58
CA ASN A 441 7.05 -0.07 27.70
C ASN A 441 8.10 -1.03 28.25
N TYR A 442 9.31 -0.98 27.70
CA TYR A 442 10.42 -1.88 28.05
C TYR A 442 10.73 -1.93 29.56
N ASP A 443 10.51 -0.85 30.29
CA ASP A 443 10.73 -0.80 31.75
C ASP A 443 9.79 -1.76 32.50
N ASN A 444 8.63 -2.07 31.92
CA ASN A 444 7.61 -2.98 32.46
C ASN A 444 7.69 -4.40 31.90
N LYS A 445 8.78 -4.78 31.23
CA LYS A 445 8.94 -6.09 30.56
C LYS A 445 8.76 -7.30 31.47
N ASN A 446 8.95 -7.17 32.79
CA ASN A 446 8.77 -8.25 33.75
C ASN A 446 7.35 -8.84 33.69
N ILE A 447 6.34 -8.03 33.42
CA ILE A 447 4.95 -8.48 33.24
C ILE A 447 4.86 -9.52 32.11
N VAL A 448 5.65 -9.31 31.05
CA VAL A 448 5.69 -10.23 29.89
C VAL A 448 6.38 -11.54 30.27
N PHE A 449 7.49 -11.49 30.99
CA PHE A 449 8.20 -12.69 31.45
C PHE A 449 7.35 -13.54 32.40
N ASP A 450 6.63 -12.90 33.33
CA ASP A 450 5.72 -13.62 34.25
C ASP A 450 4.56 -14.27 33.50
N HIS A 451 4.02 -13.57 32.46
CA HIS A 451 3.00 -14.14 31.60
C HIS A 451 3.51 -15.33 30.78
N MET A 452 4.70 -15.21 30.18
CA MET A 452 5.32 -16.31 29.44
C MET A 452 5.50 -17.55 30.34
N LYS A 453 5.97 -17.35 31.58
CA LYS A 453 6.14 -18.44 32.53
C LYS A 453 4.83 -19.14 32.80
N LYS A 454 3.75 -18.40 33.07
CA LYS A 454 2.41 -18.96 33.30
C LYS A 454 1.91 -19.75 32.09
N GLN A 455 2.08 -19.26 30.89
CA GLN A 455 1.64 -19.95 29.66
C GLN A 455 2.41 -21.28 29.45
N ILE A 456 3.70 -21.30 29.78
CA ILE A 456 4.51 -22.51 29.67
C ILE A 456 4.08 -23.53 30.77
N GLU A 457 3.76 -23.08 31.98
CA GLU A 457 3.20 -23.92 33.05
C GLU A 457 1.85 -24.56 32.67
N GLU A 458 1.04 -23.85 31.88
CA GLU A 458 -0.22 -24.32 31.31
C GLU A 458 0.00 -25.24 30.07
N GLY A 459 1.25 -25.50 29.67
CA GLY A 459 1.62 -26.39 28.57
C GLY A 459 1.69 -25.71 27.18
N HIS A 460 1.53 -24.41 27.13
CA HIS A 460 1.57 -23.63 25.86
C HIS A 460 2.98 -23.20 25.47
N GLN A 461 3.12 -22.79 24.21
CA GLN A 461 4.38 -22.34 23.62
C GLN A 461 4.37 -20.86 23.31
N VAL A 462 5.57 -20.27 23.24
CA VAL A 462 5.77 -18.83 23.10
C VAL A 462 6.73 -18.51 21.95
N TYR A 463 6.36 -17.55 21.11
CA TYR A 463 7.27 -16.90 20.17
C TYR A 463 7.87 -15.64 20.78
N VAL A 464 9.17 -15.43 20.60
CA VAL A 464 9.87 -14.17 20.89
C VAL A 464 10.53 -13.66 19.61
N ILE A 465 10.04 -12.55 19.11
CA ILE A 465 10.48 -11.99 17.83
C ILE A 465 11.40 -10.79 18.06
N THR A 466 12.52 -10.76 17.33
CA THR A 466 13.45 -9.64 17.31
C THR A 466 13.48 -9.01 15.91
N PRO A 467 13.62 -7.68 15.78
CA PRO A 467 13.72 -7.04 14.46
C PRO A 467 15.03 -7.39 13.76
N MET A 468 15.02 -7.32 12.44
CA MET A 468 16.23 -7.23 11.62
C MET A 468 16.66 -5.77 11.55
N ILE A 469 17.97 -5.51 11.57
CA ILE A 469 18.55 -4.17 11.42
C ILE A 469 19.12 -4.09 9.99
N GLU A 470 18.55 -3.25 9.15
CA GLU A 470 18.88 -3.16 7.70
C GLU A 470 20.37 -2.87 7.39
N GLU A 471 21.16 -2.38 8.35
CA GLU A 471 22.55 -1.96 8.10
C GLU A 471 23.59 -3.07 8.16
N SER A 472 23.35 -4.21 8.80
CA SER A 472 24.23 -5.39 8.68
C SER A 472 23.62 -6.69 9.22
N ASP A 473 23.61 -7.72 8.40
CA ASP A 473 23.28 -9.11 8.78
C ASP A 473 24.02 -9.64 10.04
N VAL A 474 25.14 -9.00 10.40
CA VAL A 474 25.97 -9.38 11.55
C VAL A 474 25.38 -8.85 12.85
N MET A 475 24.84 -7.61 12.84
CA MET A 475 24.19 -7.02 14.03
C MET A 475 22.88 -7.69 14.36
N ASP A 476 22.11 -8.09 13.35
CA ASP A 476 20.84 -8.81 13.53
C ASP A 476 21.04 -10.15 14.24
N LEU A 477 22.04 -10.89 13.79
CA LEU A 477 22.42 -12.14 14.40
C LEU A 477 22.87 -11.96 15.85
N GLN A 478 23.67 -10.90 16.12
CA GLN A 478 24.12 -10.61 17.48
C GLN A 478 22.97 -10.27 18.42
N ASN A 479 21.97 -9.50 17.94
CA ASN A 479 20.79 -9.16 18.73
C ASN A 479 19.94 -10.40 19.02
N ALA A 480 19.65 -11.23 18.01
CA ALA A 480 18.88 -12.45 18.18
C ALA A 480 19.59 -13.44 19.11
N LEU A 481 20.90 -13.60 18.97
CA LEU A 481 21.73 -14.42 19.88
C LEU A 481 21.72 -13.87 21.31
N ALA A 482 21.85 -12.55 21.47
CA ALA A 482 21.83 -11.94 22.82
C ALA A 482 20.47 -12.12 23.50
N VAL A 483 19.38 -12.00 22.77
CA VAL A 483 18.02 -12.29 23.28
C VAL A 483 17.88 -13.77 23.62
N TYR A 484 18.32 -14.66 22.74
CA TYR A 484 18.30 -16.11 22.96
C TYR A 484 19.06 -16.49 24.23
N GLU A 485 20.32 -16.04 24.39
CA GLU A 485 21.14 -16.38 25.56
C GLU A 485 20.53 -15.82 26.86
N ARG A 486 19.98 -14.60 26.84
CA ARG A 486 19.27 -14.02 27.99
C ARG A 486 18.01 -14.80 28.34
N THR A 487 17.22 -15.19 27.35
CA THR A 487 15.99 -15.95 27.53
C THR A 487 16.33 -17.34 28.07
N LYS A 488 17.31 -18.01 27.46
CA LYS A 488 17.77 -19.33 27.91
C LYS A 488 18.27 -19.31 29.36
N LYS A 489 19.06 -18.30 29.73
CA LYS A 489 19.53 -18.12 31.10
C LYS A 489 18.41 -17.85 32.11
N TYR A 490 17.40 -17.05 31.69
CA TYR A 490 16.27 -16.73 32.58
C TYR A 490 15.37 -17.92 32.86
N TYR A 491 15.18 -18.78 31.86
CA TYR A 491 14.34 -20.00 31.98
C TYR A 491 15.16 -21.28 32.15
N GLU A 492 16.43 -21.20 32.54
CA GLU A 492 17.31 -22.33 32.73
C GLU A 492 16.71 -23.33 33.76
N GLY A 493 16.63 -24.61 33.39
CA GLY A 493 16.01 -25.65 34.21
C GLY A 493 14.47 -25.61 34.25
N PHE A 494 13.83 -24.66 33.56
CA PHE A 494 12.37 -24.53 33.49
C PHE A 494 11.79 -25.01 32.18
N CYS A 495 12.37 -24.59 31.03
CA CYS A 495 11.94 -24.99 29.71
C CYS A 495 13.07 -24.91 28.68
N GLU A 496 12.87 -25.55 27.51
CA GLU A 496 13.80 -25.50 26.39
C GLU A 496 13.53 -24.28 25.50
N VAL A 497 14.61 -23.61 25.13
CA VAL A 497 14.58 -22.42 24.27
C VAL A 497 15.28 -22.73 22.95
N GLY A 498 14.61 -22.48 21.84
CA GLY A 498 15.16 -22.59 20.49
C GLY A 498 15.47 -21.25 19.84
N LEU A 499 16.32 -21.24 18.82
CA LEU A 499 16.68 -20.06 18.06
C LEU A 499 16.56 -20.32 16.54
N ILE A 500 15.89 -19.40 15.83
CA ILE A 500 15.86 -19.39 14.36
C ILE A 500 16.26 -18.00 13.85
N HIS A 501 17.16 -17.99 12.88
CA HIS A 501 17.58 -16.76 12.17
C HIS A 501 17.90 -17.02 10.70
N GLY A 502 18.05 -15.95 9.91
CA GLY A 502 18.25 -16.01 8.46
C GLY A 502 19.45 -16.86 8.01
N LYS A 503 20.55 -16.88 8.79
CA LYS A 503 21.81 -17.54 8.43
C LYS A 503 21.87 -19.03 8.72
N LEU A 504 20.88 -19.62 9.40
CA LEU A 504 20.80 -21.07 9.58
C LEU A 504 20.58 -21.75 8.22
N LYS A 505 21.21 -22.92 8.06
CA LYS A 505 20.94 -23.78 6.90
C LYS A 505 19.49 -24.25 6.91
N PRO A 506 18.91 -24.55 5.74
CA PRO A 506 17.53 -25.04 5.68
C PRO A 506 17.27 -26.23 6.61
N GLU A 507 18.16 -27.20 6.63
CA GLU A 507 18.04 -28.41 7.47
C GLU A 507 18.03 -28.09 8.97
N GLU A 508 18.84 -27.12 9.40
CA GLU A 508 18.91 -26.67 10.80
C GLU A 508 17.62 -25.94 11.20
N LYS A 509 17.09 -25.11 10.29
CA LYS A 509 15.79 -24.44 10.50
C LYS A 509 14.67 -25.46 10.65
N ASP A 510 14.64 -26.45 9.77
CA ASP A 510 13.63 -27.51 9.78
C ASP A 510 13.70 -28.36 11.07
N GLU A 511 14.90 -28.64 11.56
CA GLU A 511 15.07 -29.37 12.81
C GLU A 511 14.55 -28.60 14.02
N VAL A 512 14.92 -27.32 14.14
CA VAL A 512 14.41 -26.47 15.26
C VAL A 512 12.90 -26.32 15.17
N MET A 513 12.35 -26.10 13.99
CA MET A 513 10.89 -26.01 13.80
C MET A 513 10.18 -27.31 14.12
N ARG A 514 10.74 -28.46 13.77
CA ARG A 514 10.18 -29.76 14.10
C ARG A 514 10.15 -29.99 15.64
N LYS A 515 11.24 -29.61 16.33
CA LYS A 515 11.29 -29.68 17.81
C LYS A 515 10.25 -28.74 18.45
N PHE A 516 10.08 -27.56 17.91
CA PHE A 516 9.06 -26.60 18.37
C PHE A 516 7.65 -27.13 18.09
N TYR A 517 7.40 -27.69 16.90
CA TYR A 517 6.12 -28.30 16.55
C TYR A 517 5.74 -29.48 17.47
N ASN A 518 6.72 -30.29 17.86
CA ASN A 518 6.54 -31.44 18.77
C ASN A 518 6.49 -31.05 20.26
N ASN A 519 6.52 -29.75 20.59
CA ASN A 519 6.61 -29.22 21.97
C ASN A 519 7.86 -29.68 22.74
N GLU A 520 8.94 -30.02 22.03
CA GLU A 520 10.27 -30.26 22.63
C GLU A 520 10.95 -28.94 23.02
N ILE A 521 10.58 -27.84 22.37
CA ILE A 521 10.98 -26.45 22.65
C ILE A 521 9.72 -25.66 23.00
N GLN A 522 9.73 -24.96 24.14
CA GLN A 522 8.58 -24.16 24.61
C GLN A 522 8.70 -22.68 24.24
N ILE A 523 9.91 -22.13 24.11
CA ILE A 523 10.14 -20.75 23.68
C ILE A 523 10.96 -20.77 22.40
N LEU A 524 10.46 -20.14 21.35
CA LEU A 524 11.18 -19.98 20.09
C LEU A 524 11.56 -18.51 19.88
N VAL A 525 12.85 -18.21 20.01
CA VAL A 525 13.42 -16.90 19.67
C VAL A 525 13.69 -16.87 18.17
N ALA A 526 13.22 -15.82 17.49
CA ALA A 526 13.40 -15.72 16.06
C ALA A 526 13.53 -14.28 15.58
N THR A 527 14.22 -14.11 14.45
CA THR A 527 14.11 -12.89 13.66
C THR A 527 12.81 -12.88 12.85
N SER A 528 12.52 -11.82 12.10
CA SER A 528 11.33 -11.70 11.24
C SER A 528 11.12 -12.85 10.23
N VAL A 529 12.08 -13.77 10.10
CA VAL A 529 11.99 -14.98 9.25
C VAL A 529 10.79 -15.89 9.62
N ILE A 530 10.21 -15.77 10.82
CA ILE A 530 8.97 -16.47 11.23
C ILE A 530 7.72 -15.98 10.46
N GLU A 531 7.80 -14.91 9.69
CA GLU A 531 6.71 -14.51 8.79
C GLU A 531 6.28 -15.63 7.84
N VAL A 532 7.09 -16.67 7.67
CA VAL A 532 6.83 -17.79 6.76
C VAL A 532 6.07 -18.94 7.45
N GLY A 533 4.77 -18.90 7.40
CA GLY A 533 3.82 -19.99 7.18
C GLY A 533 3.73 -21.17 8.16
N VAL A 534 4.62 -21.38 9.12
CA VAL A 534 4.54 -22.57 9.98
C VAL A 534 3.41 -22.44 11.00
N ASN A 535 2.53 -23.45 11.02
CA ASN A 535 1.36 -23.48 11.89
C ASN A 535 1.66 -24.32 13.14
N VAL A 536 1.88 -23.67 14.29
CA VAL A 536 1.99 -24.34 15.59
C VAL A 536 0.76 -23.99 16.41
N VAL A 537 -0.14 -24.95 16.55
CA VAL A 537 -1.45 -24.75 17.19
C VAL A 537 -1.31 -24.43 18.69
N ASN A 538 -0.29 -25.01 19.35
CA ASN A 538 -0.03 -24.85 20.77
C ASN A 538 0.66 -23.53 21.16
N ALA A 539 1.11 -22.73 20.19
CA ALA A 539 1.73 -21.43 20.46
C ALA A 539 0.64 -20.36 20.65
N THR A 540 0.39 -19.99 21.92
CA THR A 540 -0.67 -19.02 22.29
C THR A 540 -0.14 -17.63 22.60
N THR A 541 1.16 -17.44 22.72
CA THR A 541 1.77 -16.14 23.07
C THR A 541 2.85 -15.75 22.07
N ILE A 542 2.82 -14.49 21.65
CA ILE A 542 3.89 -13.88 20.87
C ILE A 542 4.36 -12.59 21.55
N VAL A 543 5.67 -12.45 21.69
CA VAL A 543 6.35 -11.27 22.22
C VAL A 543 7.19 -10.66 21.11
N ILE A 544 6.92 -9.43 20.75
CA ILE A 544 7.63 -8.70 19.70
C ILE A 544 8.48 -7.63 20.38
N LEU A 545 9.79 -7.81 20.36
CA LEU A 545 10.76 -6.88 20.94
C LEU A 545 11.09 -5.79 19.94
N ASP A 546 11.38 -4.57 20.44
CA ASP A 546 11.61 -3.37 19.65
C ASP A 546 10.54 -3.20 18.54
N ALA A 547 9.27 -3.32 18.96
CA ALA A 547 8.10 -3.37 18.07
C ALA A 547 7.93 -2.09 17.23
N ASP A 548 8.49 -0.97 17.67
CA ASP A 548 8.53 0.31 16.92
C ASP A 548 9.27 0.22 15.58
N ARG A 549 10.11 -0.80 15.38
CA ARG A 549 10.85 -1.03 14.14
C ARG A 549 10.05 -1.79 13.07
N PHE A 550 8.91 -2.34 13.43
CA PHE A 550 8.05 -3.07 12.51
C PHE A 550 6.92 -2.19 11.96
N GLY A 551 6.53 -2.43 10.71
CA GLY A 551 5.33 -1.85 10.14
C GLY A 551 4.06 -2.45 10.74
N ILE A 552 2.94 -1.72 10.65
CA ILE A 552 1.63 -2.16 11.16
C ILE A 552 1.24 -3.50 10.54
N ALA A 553 1.38 -3.66 9.23
CA ALA A 553 1.08 -4.91 8.52
C ALA A 553 1.91 -6.09 9.03
N GLN A 554 3.22 -5.89 9.33
CA GLN A 554 4.09 -6.93 9.89
C GLN A 554 3.67 -7.31 11.31
N LEU A 555 3.38 -6.31 12.17
CA LEU A 555 2.88 -6.56 13.53
C LEU A 555 1.58 -7.36 13.50
N HIS A 556 0.65 -7.01 12.61
CA HIS A 556 -0.60 -7.73 12.42
C HIS A 556 -0.38 -9.19 11.95
N GLN A 557 0.50 -9.42 10.98
CA GLN A 557 0.83 -10.76 10.50
C GLN A 557 1.45 -11.63 11.61
N MET A 558 2.38 -11.05 12.39
CA MET A 558 2.98 -11.74 13.53
C MET A 558 1.95 -12.07 14.61
N ARG A 559 1.05 -11.14 14.94
CA ARG A 559 -0.10 -11.38 15.83
C ARG A 559 -0.96 -12.56 15.36
N GLY A 560 -1.22 -12.66 14.06
CA GLY A 560 -1.97 -13.76 13.46
C GLY A 560 -1.35 -15.15 13.64
N ARG A 561 -0.07 -15.23 14.02
CA ARG A 561 0.62 -16.53 14.23
C ARG A 561 0.14 -17.31 15.45
N VAL A 562 -0.37 -16.61 16.45
CA VAL A 562 -0.87 -17.25 17.70
C VAL A 562 -2.38 -17.44 17.72
N ARG A 563 -3.11 -17.01 16.70
CA ARG A 563 -4.57 -17.17 16.58
C ARG A 563 -4.93 -18.50 15.88
N ARG A 564 -4.50 -19.64 16.44
CA ARG A 564 -4.59 -20.95 15.76
C ARG A 564 -5.39 -22.01 16.51
N SER A 565 -5.63 -21.83 17.81
CA SER A 565 -6.45 -22.68 18.66
C SER A 565 -7.69 -21.92 19.17
N ASP A 566 -8.55 -22.63 19.90
CA ASP A 566 -9.67 -22.04 20.65
C ASP A 566 -9.22 -21.42 22.00
N ASP A 567 -7.93 -21.62 22.35
CA ASP A 567 -7.33 -21.05 23.55
C ASP A 567 -7.16 -19.53 23.40
N GLN A 568 -7.10 -18.83 24.54
CA GLN A 568 -6.85 -17.40 24.53
C GLN A 568 -5.42 -17.10 24.08
N ALA A 569 -5.29 -16.33 22.99
CA ALA A 569 -3.99 -15.93 22.47
C ALA A 569 -3.62 -14.51 22.93
N TYR A 570 -2.30 -14.25 23.04
CA TYR A 570 -1.74 -13.00 23.53
C TYR A 570 -0.63 -12.50 22.62
N CYS A 571 -0.61 -11.17 22.40
CA CYS A 571 0.45 -10.48 21.66
C CYS A 571 0.98 -9.32 22.50
N PHE A 572 2.27 -9.36 22.82
CA PHE A 572 2.94 -8.30 23.55
C PHE A 572 3.92 -7.57 22.63
N MET A 573 3.70 -6.30 22.42
CA MET A 573 4.59 -5.41 21.67
C MET A 573 5.43 -4.61 22.66
N VAL A 574 6.72 -4.89 22.74
CA VAL A 574 7.64 -4.26 23.70
C VAL A 574 8.52 -3.27 22.98
N SER A 575 8.59 -2.01 23.46
CA SER A 575 9.43 -0.97 22.87
C SER A 575 10.00 0.00 23.92
N LYS A 576 11.13 0.61 23.58
CA LYS A 576 11.75 1.74 24.30
C LYS A 576 11.49 3.09 23.64
N SER A 577 10.79 3.09 22.52
CA SER A 577 10.59 4.30 21.73
C SER A 577 9.82 5.36 22.52
N THR A 578 10.30 6.60 22.41
CA THR A 578 9.61 7.81 22.90
C THR A 578 9.00 8.61 21.75
N VAL A 579 9.12 8.11 20.51
CA VAL A 579 8.61 8.77 19.32
C VAL A 579 7.09 8.56 19.25
N GLU A 580 6.34 9.65 19.31
CA GLU A 580 4.88 9.65 19.39
C GLU A 580 4.21 8.86 18.25
N THR A 581 4.70 9.02 17.01
CA THR A 581 4.16 8.29 15.85
C THR A 581 4.37 6.78 15.94
N SER A 582 5.47 6.32 16.52
CA SER A 582 5.74 4.90 16.75
C SER A 582 4.86 4.33 17.85
N ILE A 583 4.62 5.09 18.92
CA ILE A 583 3.73 4.69 20.02
C ILE A 583 2.29 4.57 19.49
N LYS A 584 1.80 5.58 18.77
CA LYS A 584 0.45 5.56 18.15
C LYS A 584 0.23 4.35 17.24
N ARG A 585 1.24 3.96 16.46
CA ARG A 585 1.15 2.74 15.62
C ARG A 585 0.96 1.47 16.45
N MET A 586 1.70 1.32 17.55
CA MET A 586 1.58 0.14 18.43
C MET A 586 0.25 0.15 19.19
N GLU A 587 -0.21 1.31 19.65
CA GLU A 587 -1.52 1.47 20.29
C GLU A 587 -2.65 1.12 19.32
N LEU A 588 -2.59 1.56 18.08
CA LEU A 588 -3.55 1.21 17.05
C LEU A 588 -3.64 -0.31 16.82
N VAL A 589 -2.49 -0.99 16.75
CA VAL A 589 -2.46 -2.47 16.63
C VAL A 589 -3.03 -3.15 17.89
N ALA A 590 -2.91 -2.52 19.06
CA ALA A 590 -3.48 -3.05 20.30
C ALA A 590 -5.00 -2.84 20.39
N GLU A 591 -5.53 -1.78 19.82
CA GLU A 591 -6.95 -1.41 19.90
C GLU A 591 -7.84 -2.15 18.91
N THR A 592 -7.33 -2.51 17.72
CA THR A 592 -8.11 -3.22 16.71
C THR A 592 -7.52 -4.54 16.28
N ASN A 593 -8.40 -5.53 16.10
CA ASN A 593 -8.07 -6.83 15.53
C ASN A 593 -8.37 -6.92 14.01
N ASP A 594 -9.02 -5.92 13.42
CA ASP A 594 -9.35 -5.90 11.99
C ASP A 594 -8.12 -5.50 11.15
N GLY A 595 -7.60 -6.46 10.40
CA GLY A 595 -6.44 -6.24 9.54
C GLY A 595 -6.69 -5.29 8.37
N PHE A 596 -7.93 -5.14 7.90
CA PHE A 596 -8.26 -4.19 6.84
C PHE A 596 -8.20 -2.75 7.36
N THR A 597 -8.77 -2.49 8.53
CA THR A 597 -8.66 -1.19 9.21
C THR A 597 -7.20 -0.85 9.49
N LEU A 598 -6.40 -1.81 9.98
CA LEU A 598 -4.97 -1.60 10.21
C LEU A 598 -4.19 -1.28 8.93
N ALA A 599 -4.55 -1.91 7.82
CA ALA A 599 -3.91 -1.64 6.53
C ALA A 599 -4.28 -0.24 6.00
N GLU A 600 -5.51 0.22 6.21
CA GLU A 600 -5.94 1.58 5.85
C GLU A 600 -5.17 2.63 6.66
N GLU A 601 -5.04 2.43 7.95
CA GLU A 601 -4.30 3.33 8.84
C GLU A 601 -2.77 3.33 8.58
N ASP A 602 -2.17 2.15 8.34
CA ASP A 602 -0.75 2.06 7.94
C ASP A 602 -0.47 2.87 6.67
N LEU A 603 -1.40 2.79 5.75
CA LEU A 603 -1.35 3.50 4.49
C LEU A 603 -1.46 5.03 4.68
N MET A 604 -2.35 5.49 5.55
CA MET A 604 -2.48 6.92 5.88
C MET A 604 -1.22 7.47 6.57
N ILE A 605 -0.58 6.66 7.43
CA ILE A 605 0.62 7.07 8.16
C ILE A 605 1.86 7.12 7.24
N ARG A 606 2.01 6.17 6.32
CA ARG A 606 3.19 6.08 5.41
C ARG A 606 3.05 6.92 4.16
N GLY A 607 1.82 7.19 3.71
CA GLY A 607 1.53 7.73 2.39
C GLY A 607 1.68 6.69 1.26
N ALA A 608 1.12 7.01 0.08
CA ALA A 608 1.15 6.09 -1.07
C ALA A 608 2.57 5.88 -1.66
N GLY A 609 3.48 6.81 -1.43
CA GLY A 609 4.83 6.80 -2.04
C GLY A 609 5.67 5.57 -1.70
N ASP A 610 5.61 5.10 -0.45
CA ASP A 610 6.40 3.94 0.01
C ASP A 610 5.88 2.59 -0.51
N LEU A 611 4.58 2.48 -0.82
CA LEU A 611 3.98 1.27 -1.38
C LEU A 611 4.32 1.08 -2.86
N PHE A 612 4.51 2.16 -3.58
CA PHE A 612 4.82 2.12 -5.02
C PHE A 612 6.31 1.92 -5.30
N GLY A 613 7.17 1.99 -4.29
CA GLY A 613 8.62 1.80 -4.36
C GLY A 613 9.20 2.39 -5.65
N GLU A 614 9.96 3.45 -5.61
CA GLU A 614 10.54 4.17 -6.77
C GLU A 614 11.26 3.28 -7.81
N LYS A 615 11.34 1.96 -7.59
CA LYS A 615 12.11 1.00 -8.40
C LYS A 615 11.31 -0.16 -9.01
N GLN A 616 10.00 -0.28 -8.76
CA GLN A 616 9.22 -1.26 -9.51
C GLN A 616 8.67 -0.62 -10.79
N SER A 617 9.29 -0.94 -11.90
CA SER A 617 8.95 -0.58 -13.27
C SER A 617 7.41 -0.60 -13.50
N GLY A 618 6.82 0.56 -13.74
CA GLY A 618 5.43 0.73 -14.13
C GLY A 618 4.50 1.40 -13.12
N GLY A 619 5.03 2.00 -12.04
CA GLY A 619 4.22 2.80 -11.09
C GLY A 619 3.59 4.01 -11.78
N VAL A 620 2.27 4.16 -11.62
CA VAL A 620 1.55 5.32 -12.13
C VAL A 620 1.95 6.53 -11.29
N THR A 621 2.55 7.53 -11.92
CA THR A 621 2.88 8.80 -11.29
C THR A 621 1.72 9.77 -11.54
N PHE A 622 0.99 10.13 -10.50
CA PHE A 622 0.02 11.23 -10.53
C PHE A 622 0.76 12.56 -10.37
N LYS A 623 0.24 13.60 -10.99
CA LYS A 623 0.81 14.95 -10.86
C LYS A 623 0.28 15.66 -9.61
N MET A 624 -0.95 15.35 -9.18
CA MET A 624 -1.63 16.01 -8.07
C MET A 624 -2.44 15.06 -7.19
N ALA A 625 -2.99 14.00 -7.75
CA ALA A 625 -3.79 13.04 -7.00
C ALA A 625 -2.90 12.11 -6.16
N ASP A 626 -3.44 11.67 -5.02
CA ASP A 626 -2.89 10.62 -4.16
C ASP A 626 -3.95 9.55 -3.90
N LEU A 627 -3.64 8.27 -4.16
CA LEU A 627 -4.60 7.16 -4.05
C LEU A 627 -5.12 6.94 -2.62
N VAL A 628 -4.40 7.44 -1.63
CA VAL A 628 -4.70 7.27 -0.20
C VAL A 628 -5.43 8.49 0.35
N VAL A 629 -4.79 9.66 0.20
CA VAL A 629 -5.33 10.92 0.72
C VAL A 629 -6.65 11.29 0.02
N ASP A 630 -6.76 10.97 -1.29
CA ASP A 630 -7.92 11.28 -2.11
C ASP A 630 -8.84 10.06 -2.32
N SER A 631 -8.94 9.18 -1.32
CA SER A 631 -9.72 7.93 -1.38
C SER A 631 -11.21 8.15 -1.65
N ASP A 632 -11.78 9.25 -1.18
CA ASP A 632 -13.15 9.68 -1.46
C ASP A 632 -13.35 10.02 -2.95
N ILE A 633 -12.42 10.79 -3.54
CA ILE A 633 -12.45 11.10 -4.97
C ILE A 633 -12.21 9.84 -5.80
N LEU A 634 -11.32 8.97 -5.34
CA LEU A 634 -11.03 7.69 -5.99
C LEU A 634 -12.28 6.79 -6.04
N GLU A 635 -13.07 6.73 -4.97
CA GLU A 635 -14.31 5.95 -4.93
C GLU A 635 -15.34 6.50 -5.92
N ILE A 636 -15.47 7.83 -6.01
CA ILE A 636 -16.36 8.49 -6.96
C ILE A 636 -15.90 8.21 -8.41
N ALA A 637 -14.60 8.35 -8.68
CA ALA A 637 -14.00 8.07 -9.99
C ALA A 637 -14.18 6.59 -10.39
N ASN A 638 -14.05 5.67 -9.44
CA ASN A 638 -14.27 4.24 -9.63
C ASN A 638 -15.71 3.93 -10.05
N LYS A 639 -16.70 4.49 -9.35
CA LYS A 639 -18.12 4.35 -9.70
C LYS A 639 -18.44 4.95 -11.07
N CYS A 640 -17.87 6.11 -11.38
CA CYS A 640 -18.04 6.76 -12.67
C CYS A 640 -17.50 5.88 -13.82
N ALA A 641 -16.32 5.28 -13.64
CA ALA A 641 -15.74 4.38 -14.64
C ALA A 641 -16.56 3.08 -14.84
N ASP A 642 -17.16 2.52 -13.76
CA ASP A 642 -18.09 1.38 -13.87
C ASP A 642 -19.31 1.73 -14.71
N GLU A 643 -19.97 2.84 -14.40
CA GLU A 643 -21.14 3.30 -15.15
C GLU A 643 -20.85 3.52 -16.64
N MET A 644 -19.68 4.06 -16.99
CA MET A 644 -19.28 4.27 -18.39
C MET A 644 -19.13 2.97 -19.16
N LEU A 645 -18.60 1.91 -18.51
CA LEU A 645 -18.38 0.62 -19.14
C LEU A 645 -19.66 -0.22 -19.19
N GLU A 646 -20.43 -0.28 -18.10
CA GLU A 646 -21.68 -1.06 -18.02
C GLU A 646 -22.72 -0.54 -19.00
N ASN A 647 -22.87 0.78 -19.10
CA ASN A 647 -23.80 1.42 -20.04
C ASN A 647 -23.25 1.54 -21.47
N LYS A 648 -22.05 1.00 -21.74
CA LYS A 648 -21.34 1.09 -23.02
C LYS A 648 -21.08 2.50 -23.54
N LYS A 649 -21.31 3.54 -22.71
CA LYS A 649 -21.11 4.96 -23.09
C LYS A 649 -19.69 5.22 -23.59
N LEU A 650 -18.69 4.57 -22.97
CA LEU A 650 -17.29 4.67 -23.36
C LEU A 650 -17.04 4.26 -24.83
N PHE A 651 -17.84 3.32 -25.36
CA PHE A 651 -17.63 2.76 -26.70
C PHE A 651 -18.54 3.38 -27.75
N GLU A 652 -19.76 3.79 -27.39
CA GLU A 652 -20.80 4.18 -28.32
C GLU A 652 -20.95 5.70 -28.49
N ASN A 653 -20.54 6.50 -27.47
CA ASN A 653 -20.67 7.94 -27.49
C ASN A 653 -19.34 8.62 -27.87
N LYS A 654 -19.36 9.45 -28.92
CA LYS A 654 -18.20 10.19 -29.42
C LYS A 654 -17.60 11.17 -28.42
N GLU A 655 -18.38 11.69 -27.49
CA GLU A 655 -17.89 12.60 -26.43
C GLU A 655 -16.91 11.93 -25.48
N TYR A 656 -16.91 10.60 -25.42
CA TYR A 656 -16.00 9.78 -24.60
C TYR A 656 -14.75 9.31 -25.36
N ALA A 657 -14.56 9.72 -26.62
CA ALA A 657 -13.48 9.23 -27.47
C ALA A 657 -12.08 9.44 -26.88
N ASN A 658 -11.81 10.59 -26.28
CA ASN A 658 -10.52 10.90 -25.64
C ASN A 658 -10.27 10.02 -24.42
N LEU A 659 -11.30 9.74 -23.62
CA LEU A 659 -11.22 8.83 -22.46
C LEU A 659 -10.99 7.39 -22.91
N LEU A 660 -11.63 6.95 -24.00
CA LEU A 660 -11.42 5.62 -24.58
C LEU A 660 -9.99 5.47 -25.12
N GLU A 661 -9.47 6.46 -25.82
CA GLU A 661 -8.10 6.44 -26.32
C GLU A 661 -7.10 6.37 -25.14
N CYS A 662 -7.30 7.17 -24.10
CA CYS A 662 -6.51 7.11 -22.88
C CYS A 662 -6.56 5.72 -22.21
N ALA A 663 -7.70 5.06 -22.20
CA ALA A 663 -7.85 3.72 -21.64
C ALA A 663 -7.12 2.64 -22.46
N LYS A 664 -7.09 2.76 -23.80
CA LYS A 664 -6.44 1.82 -24.74
C LYS A 664 -4.93 1.83 -24.67
N ILE A 665 -4.28 2.99 -24.49
CA ILE A 665 -2.82 3.14 -24.56
C ILE A 665 -2.07 2.11 -23.70
N ASN A 666 -2.53 1.83 -22.48
CA ASN A 666 -1.89 0.86 -21.60
C ASN A 666 -2.16 -0.61 -22.00
N TYR A 667 -3.31 -0.88 -22.61
CA TYR A 667 -3.66 -2.23 -23.06
C TYR A 667 -2.75 -2.66 -24.21
N ASP A 668 -2.56 -1.80 -25.19
CA ASP A 668 -1.74 -2.08 -26.38
C ASP A 668 -0.26 -2.24 -26.00
N THR A 669 0.27 -1.36 -25.14
CA THR A 669 1.66 -1.45 -24.66
C THR A 669 1.94 -2.74 -23.86
N LYS A 670 0.99 -3.21 -23.05
CA LYS A 670 1.16 -4.46 -22.30
C LYS A 670 1.01 -5.70 -23.17
N LYS A 671 0.15 -5.66 -24.17
CA LYS A 671 0.01 -6.75 -25.13
C LYS A 671 1.30 -6.94 -25.92
N GLU A 672 1.92 -5.85 -26.38
CA GLU A 672 3.24 -5.89 -27.05
C GLU A 672 4.38 -6.41 -26.15
N MET A 673 4.30 -6.22 -24.82
CA MET A 673 5.31 -6.77 -23.87
C MET A 673 5.10 -8.26 -23.55
N LEU A 674 3.93 -8.81 -23.83
CA LEU A 674 3.58 -10.21 -23.55
C LEU A 674 3.67 -11.11 -24.81
N GLU A 675 3.66 -10.53 -26.01
CA GLU A 675 4.01 -11.17 -27.29
C GLU A 675 5.54 -11.17 -27.48
#